data_87ccf8f3c4e8c7793b07926704c88c00
#
_entry.id   87ccf8f3c4e8c7793b07926704c88c00
#
_cell.length_a   1.000
_cell.length_b   1.000
_cell.length_c   1.000
_cell.angle_alpha   90.00
_cell.angle_beta   90.00
_cell.angle_gamma   90.00
#
_symmetry.space_group_name_H-M   'P 1'
#
loop_
_entity.id
_entity.type
_entity.pdbx_description
1 polymer ?
#
loop_
_entity_poly.entity_id
_entity_poly.type
_entity_poly.pdbx_seq_one_letter_code
_entity_poly.pdbx_strand_id
1 'polypeptide(L)'
;MVRTAARVWRRGITGCAWLAAASGIVGAGLANAAPRDALRAPSYAESFRIGSSGPLCEAQAVAAGSPRGSMFDRRWALLCREVARPVGTAAFVRGGAPAAPGDGLDEPLDCAEPARVAVAGLSGVVARDCRGRTSGAAYRSYALRTGRGGWSVAGLAAFDSALRLTLRSLVADRLVPGAIEAVTLGTGGAGGFFQSKAAAADAESLLGQGYRRNAAGAYAEAAQIFAATAAAIGAGNADSAARRHELVINQALQLSNLGQFDQAAVLFAEARAMPGIDFVQARLARNFEAIDALNRRDVAAVEGILDRPAPPVTAGVIAGDGAVEIDPATAAGLGTGTAPNLARILGQDVRLTPAERAAIADAQALALRGTALRLSGKPAEARTALEAANRAALAVRDGRVVSVTRLRSQILAEIGQAWESEGKPAEAERLYREVLLLVATQYPDSASVNSAKARLAGFLVRQGRIDAGRADYKSLVTGVIGERDALVGMANLIQPYFDLLVANGATSEADLGELLMASQLVQRPGAADTLSQLSRQLEAGNDDAAALFRRSLAVGRDIERARVQQARLATAEGDKTLLAAQAADLAAQQARLEEAQLQLVSQLSAFPQYRAISRSYVTLPELRATLGAGEGYLKLVTLGERTYAVLVTPSGGRGWLVGKGAAELADMVTALRESISVTVNGVR
;
A
#
# COMPACT_ATOMS: atom_id res chain seq x y z
N MET A 1 -11.01 20.28 57.63
CA MET A 1 -11.13 19.78 59.01
C MET A 1 -11.00 18.28 58.97
N VAL A 2 -10.00 17.80 59.71
CA VAL A 2 -9.84 16.54 60.45
C VAL A 2 -9.64 15.28 59.58
N ARG A 3 -8.43 14.81 59.37
CA ARG A 3 -7.43 14.02 60.19
C ARG A 3 -7.80 12.54 60.35
N THR A 4 -6.98 11.70 59.72
CA THR A 4 -6.12 10.62 60.24
C THR A 4 -6.76 9.33 60.75
N ALA A 5 -6.30 8.19 60.25
CA ALA A 5 -5.45 7.26 61.01
C ALA A 5 -5.03 6.02 60.16
N ALA A 6 -3.73 5.85 60.13
CA ALA A 6 -3.06 4.59 59.77
C ALA A 6 -3.15 3.59 60.92
N ARG A 7 -3.15 2.28 60.63
CA ARG A 7 -2.55 1.27 61.54
C ARG A 7 -2.05 0.04 60.81
N VAL A 8 -0.78 -0.15 60.98
CA VAL A 8 0.12 -1.28 60.76
C VAL A 8 -0.33 -2.51 61.56
N TRP A 9 -0.20 -3.70 61.02
CA TRP A 9 0.12 -4.91 61.79
C TRP A 9 1.11 -5.80 61.04
N ARG A 10 2.25 -6.01 61.70
CA ARG A 10 3.31 -6.98 61.40
C ARG A 10 3.15 -8.19 62.30
N ARG A 11 3.81 -9.29 61.91
CA ARG A 11 4.27 -10.52 62.60
C ARG A 11 3.48 -11.75 62.22
N GLY A 12 4.08 -12.92 61.97
CA GLY A 12 5.46 -13.43 62.12
C GLY A 12 5.47 -14.91 61.67
N ILE A 13 6.51 -15.33 61.06
CA ILE A 13 7.56 -16.30 61.43
C ILE A 13 7.16 -17.75 61.74
N THR A 14 7.90 -18.64 61.14
CA THR A 14 8.37 -20.03 61.33
C THR A 14 7.75 -20.99 60.35
N GLY A 15 8.46 -21.71 59.49
CA GLY A 15 9.76 -22.38 59.52
C GLY A 15 9.55 -23.88 59.39
N CYS A 16 10.06 -24.48 58.34
CA CYS A 16 10.62 -25.84 58.39
C CYS A 16 11.26 -26.19 57.03
N ALA A 17 12.50 -26.55 57.12
CA ALA A 17 13.43 -26.99 56.09
C ALA A 17 13.32 -28.51 55.84
N TRP A 18 14.12 -28.97 54.85
CA TRP A 18 14.52 -30.30 54.41
C TRP A 18 13.70 -30.86 53.23
N LEU A 19 14.27 -31.14 52.05
CA LEU A 19 15.35 -32.02 51.67
C LEU A 19 15.84 -31.71 50.25
N ALA A 20 17.14 -31.71 50.08
CA ALA A 20 17.81 -31.66 48.78
C ALA A 20 17.77 -33.04 48.09
N ALA A 21 17.56 -33.00 46.77
CA ALA A 21 18.03 -34.06 45.87
C ALA A 21 18.51 -33.41 44.58
N ALA A 22 19.77 -33.53 44.30
CA ALA A 22 20.46 -33.10 43.09
C ALA A 22 20.03 -33.93 41.90
N SER A 23 19.74 -33.29 40.78
CA SER A 23 19.80 -33.93 39.45
C SER A 23 20.06 -32.83 38.40
N GLY A 24 21.15 -32.99 37.72
CA GLY A 24 21.66 -32.59 36.44
C GLY A 24 21.07 -31.33 35.79
N ILE A 25 21.77 -30.23 35.83
CA ILE A 25 21.56 -29.08 34.98
C ILE A 25 22.17 -29.38 33.61
N VAL A 26 21.35 -29.71 32.64
CA VAL A 26 21.69 -29.48 31.24
C VAL A 26 21.31 -28.07 30.91
N GLY A 27 22.30 -27.22 30.83
CA GLY A 27 22.15 -25.83 30.37
C GLY A 27 21.71 -25.83 28.90
N ALA A 28 20.41 -25.73 28.66
CA ALA A 28 19.89 -25.29 27.37
C ALA A 28 20.06 -23.78 27.30
N GLY A 29 21.10 -23.35 26.61
CA GLY A 29 21.26 -21.97 26.23
C GLY A 29 19.97 -21.49 25.54
N LEU A 30 19.30 -20.54 26.13
CA LEU A 30 18.30 -19.72 25.44
C LEU A 30 19.03 -18.97 24.33
N ALA A 31 19.13 -19.64 23.15
CA ALA A 31 19.42 -18.93 21.93
C ALA A 31 18.32 -17.87 21.78
N ASN A 32 18.71 -16.62 21.90
CA ASN A 32 17.90 -15.48 21.47
C ASN A 32 17.46 -15.77 20.03
N ALA A 33 16.23 -16.22 19.87
CA ALA A 33 15.58 -16.30 18.58
C ALA A 33 15.49 -14.86 18.08
N ALA A 34 16.36 -14.52 17.13
CA ALA A 34 16.21 -13.32 16.34
C ALA A 34 14.77 -13.24 15.84
N PRO A 35 14.19 -12.03 15.68
CA PRO A 35 12.82 -11.88 15.22
C PRO A 35 12.66 -12.66 13.90
N ARG A 36 11.84 -13.68 13.95
CA ARG A 36 11.56 -14.54 12.81
C ARG A 36 10.69 -13.79 11.82
N ASP A 37 11.31 -13.44 10.67
CA ASP A 37 10.75 -13.74 9.37
C ASP A 37 9.62 -12.88 8.81
N ALA A 38 9.57 -11.59 9.08
CA ALA A 38 8.77 -10.67 8.25
C ALA A 38 9.39 -10.38 6.85
N LEU A 39 10.63 -10.85 6.60
CA LEU A 39 11.39 -10.61 5.37
C LEU A 39 11.79 -11.91 4.64
N ARG A 40 11.19 -13.04 4.97
CA ARG A 40 11.53 -14.28 4.28
C ARG A 40 10.73 -14.42 2.99
N ALA A 41 11.34 -14.11 1.85
CA ALA A 41 10.90 -14.72 0.60
C ALA A 41 11.48 -16.13 0.56
N PRO A 42 10.65 -17.14 0.38
CA PRO A 42 11.17 -18.48 0.11
C PRO A 42 11.83 -18.46 -1.27
N SER A 43 13.00 -19.07 -1.41
CA SER A 43 13.67 -19.30 -2.71
C SER A 43 12.80 -20.10 -3.69
N TYR A 44 11.68 -20.59 -3.23
CA TYR A 44 10.67 -21.33 -3.99
C TYR A 44 9.35 -20.57 -4.13
N ALA A 45 9.29 -19.29 -3.70
CA ALA A 45 8.09 -18.49 -3.92
C ALA A 45 7.84 -18.28 -5.40
N GLU A 46 6.59 -18.38 -5.79
CA GLU A 46 6.16 -18.06 -7.17
C GLU A 46 6.40 -16.59 -7.52
N SER A 47 6.35 -15.70 -6.52
CA SER A 47 6.74 -14.30 -6.66
C SER A 47 7.28 -13.74 -5.35
N PHE A 48 8.17 -12.76 -5.44
CA PHE A 48 8.64 -11.99 -4.29
C PHE A 48 9.02 -10.57 -4.69
N ARG A 49 8.83 -9.63 -3.79
CA ARG A 49 9.19 -8.24 -3.96
C ARG A 49 10.72 -8.08 -3.94
N ILE A 50 11.26 -7.26 -4.84
CA ILE A 50 12.68 -6.92 -4.89
C ILE A 50 12.89 -5.63 -4.09
N GLY A 51 13.86 -5.64 -3.17
CA GLY A 51 14.20 -4.48 -2.36
C GLY A 51 13.12 -4.06 -1.36
N SER A 52 13.37 -2.99 -0.64
CA SER A 52 12.47 -2.44 0.39
C SER A 52 11.96 -1.04 0.04
N SER A 53 12.56 -0.36 -0.93
CA SER A 53 12.20 1.00 -1.32
C SER A 53 12.53 1.27 -2.78
N GLY A 54 11.91 2.31 -3.34
CA GLY A 54 12.01 2.63 -4.75
C GLY A 54 10.82 2.15 -5.56
N PRO A 55 10.97 2.03 -6.88
CA PRO A 55 9.97 1.45 -7.76
C PRO A 55 9.55 0.06 -7.30
N LEU A 56 8.25 -0.26 -7.45
CA LEU A 56 7.75 -1.60 -7.17
C LEU A 56 8.27 -2.55 -8.23
N CYS A 57 9.24 -3.39 -7.84
CA CYS A 57 9.74 -4.47 -8.65
C CYS A 57 9.49 -5.82 -7.96
N GLU A 58 9.13 -6.82 -8.75
CA GLU A 58 8.91 -8.20 -8.33
C GLU A 58 9.68 -9.17 -9.20
N ALA A 59 10.16 -10.25 -8.59
CA ALA A 59 10.62 -11.42 -9.30
C ALA A 59 9.48 -12.43 -9.34
N GLN A 60 9.03 -12.82 -10.52
CA GLN A 60 7.97 -13.81 -10.73
C GLN A 60 8.55 -15.07 -11.36
N ALA A 61 8.27 -16.23 -10.77
CA ALA A 61 8.70 -17.50 -11.32
C ALA A 61 8.05 -17.72 -12.69
N VAL A 62 8.87 -18.10 -13.65
CA VAL A 62 8.43 -18.51 -14.99
C VAL A 62 8.77 -19.97 -15.23
N ALA A 63 7.96 -20.64 -16.04
CA ALA A 63 8.22 -22.03 -16.39
C ALA A 63 9.63 -22.18 -16.98
N ALA A 64 10.39 -23.15 -16.51
CA ALA A 64 11.70 -23.45 -17.07
C ALA A 64 11.53 -23.99 -18.49
N GLY A 65 11.76 -23.11 -19.46
CA GLY A 65 11.54 -23.41 -20.88
C GLY A 65 12.59 -24.29 -21.54
N SER A 66 13.42 -24.99 -20.77
CA SER A 66 14.47 -25.84 -21.34
C SER A 66 14.13 -27.33 -21.20
N PRO A 67 14.02 -28.08 -22.30
CA PRO A 67 13.82 -29.53 -22.26
C PRO A 67 15.00 -30.31 -21.61
N ARG A 68 16.11 -29.64 -21.36
CA ARG A 68 17.34 -30.22 -20.79
C ARG A 68 17.62 -29.78 -19.34
N GLY A 69 16.73 -28.96 -18.73
CA GLY A 69 16.89 -28.46 -17.37
C GLY A 69 16.47 -29.49 -16.32
N SER A 70 17.08 -29.40 -15.14
CA SER A 70 16.65 -30.16 -13.96
C SER A 70 15.30 -29.65 -13.48
N MET A 71 14.43 -30.52 -12.96
CA MET A 71 13.18 -30.12 -12.30
C MET A 71 13.41 -29.18 -11.10
N PHE A 72 14.64 -29.03 -10.65
CA PHE A 72 15.05 -28.14 -9.56
C PHE A 72 15.62 -26.82 -10.04
N ASP A 73 15.81 -26.63 -11.34
CA ASP A 73 16.19 -25.36 -11.91
C ASP A 73 15.01 -24.38 -11.80
N ARG A 74 15.32 -23.12 -11.58
CA ARG A 74 14.33 -22.08 -11.39
C ARG A 74 14.67 -20.87 -12.23
N ARG A 75 13.63 -20.21 -12.71
CA ARG A 75 13.73 -18.93 -13.43
C ARG A 75 12.70 -17.95 -12.91
N TRP A 76 13.06 -16.67 -12.93
CA TRP A 76 12.20 -15.58 -12.58
C TRP A 76 12.31 -14.48 -13.62
N ALA A 77 11.18 -13.88 -14.01
CA ALA A 77 11.13 -12.63 -14.72
C ALA A 77 11.12 -11.48 -13.69
N LEU A 78 11.89 -10.44 -13.94
CA LEU A 78 11.95 -9.25 -13.10
C LEU A 78 11.04 -8.19 -13.70
N LEU A 79 9.94 -7.89 -13.02
CA LEU A 79 8.90 -6.96 -13.45
C LEU A 79 8.94 -5.73 -12.58
N CYS A 80 9.05 -4.55 -13.20
CA CYS A 80 8.96 -3.28 -12.50
C CYS A 80 7.76 -2.49 -13.02
N ARG A 81 7.02 -1.85 -12.13
CA ARG A 81 5.72 -1.21 -12.43
C ARG A 81 5.80 -0.12 -13.49
N GLU A 82 6.96 0.52 -13.62
CA GLU A 82 7.21 1.64 -14.53
C GLU A 82 7.50 1.20 -15.97
N VAL A 83 7.75 -0.09 -16.19
CA VAL A 83 8.13 -0.63 -17.50
C VAL A 83 7.16 -1.73 -17.91
N ALA A 84 6.71 -1.68 -19.15
CA ALA A 84 5.69 -2.58 -19.68
C ALA A 84 6.16 -4.02 -19.87
N ARG A 85 7.47 -4.20 -20.11
CA ARG A 85 8.13 -5.51 -20.28
C ARG A 85 8.98 -5.87 -19.06
N PRO A 86 9.33 -7.15 -18.88
CA PRO A 86 10.32 -7.53 -17.89
C PRO A 86 11.61 -6.72 -18.05
N VAL A 87 12.11 -6.19 -16.95
CA VAL A 87 13.39 -5.43 -16.93
C VAL A 87 14.60 -6.34 -16.86
N GLY A 88 14.40 -7.63 -16.57
CA GLY A 88 15.46 -8.61 -16.47
C GLY A 88 14.93 -10.00 -16.14
N THR A 89 15.87 -10.93 -16.00
CA THR A 89 15.62 -12.33 -15.62
C THR A 89 16.62 -12.77 -14.57
N ALA A 90 16.22 -13.72 -13.74
CA ALA A 90 17.10 -14.42 -12.81
C ALA A 90 16.97 -15.93 -13.03
N ALA A 91 18.05 -16.68 -12.82
CA ALA A 91 18.05 -18.12 -12.93
C ALA A 91 18.91 -18.79 -11.87
N PHE A 92 18.46 -19.97 -11.46
CA PHE A 92 19.23 -20.91 -10.63
C PHE A 92 19.35 -22.24 -11.37
N VAL A 93 20.58 -22.74 -11.51
CA VAL A 93 20.90 -24.03 -12.11
C VAL A 93 21.53 -24.91 -11.05
N ARG A 94 20.83 -25.96 -10.63
CA ARG A 94 21.29 -26.86 -9.56
C ARG A 94 22.50 -27.66 -9.97
N GLY A 95 23.57 -27.56 -9.18
CA GLY A 95 24.82 -28.30 -9.43
C GLY A 95 25.58 -27.89 -10.68
N GLY A 96 25.03 -26.98 -11.49
CA GLY A 96 25.57 -26.52 -12.78
C GLY A 96 26.31 -25.19 -12.73
N ALA A 97 26.76 -24.75 -13.88
CA ALA A 97 27.26 -23.39 -14.10
C ALA A 97 26.08 -22.39 -14.12
N PRO A 98 26.31 -21.10 -13.80
CA PRO A 98 25.31 -20.06 -14.02
C PRO A 98 24.81 -20.06 -15.48
N ALA A 99 23.53 -19.74 -15.68
CA ALA A 99 22.97 -19.60 -17.01
C ALA A 99 23.70 -18.49 -17.81
N ALA A 100 23.69 -18.61 -19.13
CA ALA A 100 24.34 -17.65 -19.99
C ALA A 100 23.74 -16.23 -19.80
N PRO A 101 24.53 -15.16 -20.02
CA PRO A 101 24.01 -13.80 -19.98
C PRO A 101 22.84 -13.63 -20.96
N GLY A 102 21.71 -13.11 -20.46
CA GLY A 102 20.52 -12.89 -21.28
C GLY A 102 19.64 -14.12 -21.51
N ASP A 103 19.96 -15.26 -20.93
CA ASP A 103 19.07 -16.43 -21.00
C ASP A 103 17.71 -16.13 -20.36
N GLY A 104 16.65 -16.25 -21.16
CA GLY A 104 15.29 -15.89 -20.80
C GLY A 104 14.90 -14.42 -21.03
N LEU A 105 15.78 -13.60 -21.62
CA LEU A 105 15.40 -12.31 -22.17
C LEU A 105 14.85 -12.45 -23.60
N ASP A 106 14.03 -11.48 -24.00
CA ASP A 106 13.37 -11.48 -25.33
C ASP A 106 14.36 -11.18 -26.48
N GLU A 107 15.60 -10.74 -26.16
CA GLU A 107 16.62 -10.46 -27.15
C GLU A 107 17.98 -11.03 -26.77
N PRO A 108 18.81 -11.44 -27.75
CA PRO A 108 20.18 -11.85 -27.49
C PRO A 108 21.06 -10.66 -27.10
N LEU A 109 22.00 -10.91 -26.18
CA LEU A 109 22.91 -9.90 -25.67
C LEU A 109 24.31 -10.07 -26.31
N ASP A 110 24.95 -8.95 -26.58
CA ASP A 110 26.37 -8.86 -26.86
C ASP A 110 27.09 -8.31 -25.63
N CYS A 111 27.96 -9.13 -25.03
CA CYS A 111 28.52 -8.87 -23.72
C CYS A 111 30.04 -8.74 -23.75
N ALA A 112 30.55 -7.77 -23.00
CA ALA A 112 31.97 -7.60 -22.74
C ALA A 112 32.57 -8.75 -21.91
N GLU A 113 33.90 -8.79 -21.82
CA GLU A 113 34.61 -9.75 -20.98
C GLU A 113 34.14 -9.68 -19.51
N PRO A 114 34.12 -10.83 -18.81
CA PRO A 114 33.67 -10.90 -17.43
C PRO A 114 34.67 -10.21 -16.48
N ALA A 115 34.14 -9.39 -15.56
CA ALA A 115 34.92 -8.75 -14.50
C ALA A 115 34.40 -9.17 -13.11
N ARG A 116 35.30 -9.35 -12.15
CA ARG A 116 34.92 -9.55 -10.75
C ARG A 116 34.43 -8.23 -10.17
N VAL A 117 33.26 -8.28 -9.51
CA VAL A 117 32.66 -7.09 -8.90
C VAL A 117 32.29 -7.35 -7.45
N ALA A 118 32.37 -6.30 -6.64
CA ALA A 118 31.91 -6.34 -5.27
C ALA A 118 30.37 -6.19 -5.24
N VAL A 119 29.71 -7.18 -4.67
CA VAL A 119 28.28 -7.14 -4.34
C VAL A 119 28.13 -7.41 -2.85
N ALA A 120 27.52 -6.49 -2.12
CA ALA A 120 27.42 -6.56 -0.67
C ALA A 120 26.85 -7.91 -0.19
N GLY A 121 27.60 -8.60 0.69
CA GLY A 121 27.21 -9.90 1.23
C GLY A 121 27.45 -11.11 0.31
N LEU A 122 28.05 -10.92 -0.87
CA LEU A 122 28.37 -11.99 -1.81
C LEU A 122 29.86 -11.90 -2.22
N SER A 123 30.53 -13.03 -2.26
CA SER A 123 31.93 -13.14 -2.73
C SER A 123 31.99 -13.90 -4.05
N GLY A 124 32.90 -13.49 -4.93
CA GLY A 124 33.15 -14.18 -6.20
C GLY A 124 32.11 -13.89 -7.29
N VAL A 125 31.35 -12.81 -7.17
CA VAL A 125 30.41 -12.38 -8.22
C VAL A 125 31.16 -11.88 -9.44
N VAL A 126 30.74 -12.33 -10.61
CA VAL A 126 31.26 -11.91 -11.91
C VAL A 126 30.18 -11.12 -12.61
N ALA A 127 30.51 -9.95 -13.13
CA ALA A 127 29.59 -9.13 -13.92
C ALA A 127 30.10 -8.95 -15.36
N ARG A 128 29.15 -8.67 -16.26
CA ARG A 128 29.38 -8.29 -17.64
C ARG A 128 28.51 -7.10 -18.00
N ASP A 129 29.07 -6.14 -18.71
CA ASP A 129 28.34 -5.10 -19.39
C ASP A 129 27.93 -5.63 -20.76
N CYS A 130 26.65 -5.51 -21.10
CA CYS A 130 26.09 -6.06 -22.32
C CYS A 130 25.25 -5.03 -23.06
N ARG A 131 25.03 -5.27 -24.36
CA ARG A 131 24.08 -4.53 -25.18
C ARG A 131 23.09 -5.49 -25.83
N GLY A 132 21.83 -5.09 -25.87
CA GLY A 132 20.82 -5.79 -26.63
C GLY A 132 21.11 -5.68 -28.13
N ARG A 133 21.12 -6.79 -28.85
CA ARG A 133 21.42 -6.79 -30.31
C ARG A 133 20.34 -6.10 -31.13
N THR A 134 19.10 -6.19 -30.70
CA THR A 134 17.96 -5.60 -31.39
C THR A 134 17.69 -4.17 -30.93
N SER A 135 17.65 -3.97 -29.61
CA SER A 135 17.28 -2.69 -29.00
C SER A 135 18.45 -1.69 -28.90
N GLY A 136 19.71 -2.18 -28.87
CA GLY A 136 20.86 -1.36 -28.52
C GLY A 136 20.90 -0.90 -27.05
N ALA A 137 19.92 -1.33 -26.24
CA ALA A 137 19.84 -0.94 -24.84
C ALA A 137 21.00 -1.50 -24.02
N ALA A 138 21.39 -0.78 -22.96
CA ALA A 138 22.42 -1.22 -22.05
C ALA A 138 21.86 -2.24 -21.06
N TYR A 139 22.50 -3.39 -20.96
CA TYR A 139 22.21 -4.46 -20.02
C TYR A 139 23.37 -4.72 -19.09
N ARG A 140 23.09 -5.29 -17.93
CA ARG A 140 24.06 -5.80 -16.98
C ARG A 140 23.73 -7.23 -16.62
N SER A 141 24.76 -8.08 -16.56
CA SER A 141 24.62 -9.48 -16.15
C SER A 141 25.51 -9.77 -14.97
N TYR A 142 25.01 -10.53 -14.02
CA TYR A 142 25.70 -11.02 -12.83
C TYR A 142 25.65 -12.54 -12.80
N ALA A 143 26.75 -13.16 -12.46
CA ALA A 143 26.85 -14.60 -12.28
C ALA A 143 27.60 -14.94 -10.99
N LEU A 144 27.13 -15.95 -10.27
CA LEU A 144 27.76 -16.45 -9.05
C LEU A 144 27.65 -17.98 -9.00
N ARG A 145 28.74 -18.64 -8.69
CA ARG A 145 28.75 -20.08 -8.41
C ARG A 145 28.86 -20.31 -6.90
N THR A 146 27.98 -21.13 -6.39
CA THR A 146 27.97 -21.56 -4.98
C THR A 146 28.02 -23.08 -4.91
N GLY A 147 28.21 -23.67 -3.72
CA GLY A 147 28.15 -25.12 -3.53
C GLY A 147 26.79 -25.73 -3.89
N ARG A 148 25.72 -24.92 -3.96
CA ARG A 148 24.37 -25.38 -4.34
C ARG A 148 24.15 -25.38 -5.86
N GLY A 149 24.87 -24.56 -6.61
CA GLY A 149 24.71 -24.41 -8.06
C GLY A 149 25.10 -23.03 -8.57
N GLY A 150 24.71 -22.73 -9.79
CA GLY A 150 24.95 -21.47 -10.47
C GLY A 150 23.76 -20.52 -10.39
N TRP A 151 24.02 -19.29 -10.01
CA TRP A 151 23.07 -18.19 -9.98
C TRP A 151 23.40 -17.19 -11.06
N SER A 152 22.43 -16.71 -11.79
CA SER A 152 22.58 -15.62 -12.76
C SER A 152 21.42 -14.65 -12.67
N VAL A 153 21.71 -13.38 -12.87
CA VAL A 153 20.73 -12.31 -13.00
C VAL A 153 21.18 -11.41 -14.13
N ALA A 154 20.31 -11.13 -15.10
CA ALA A 154 20.61 -10.22 -16.20
C ALA A 154 19.41 -9.33 -16.48
N GLY A 155 19.65 -8.09 -16.85
CA GLY A 155 18.58 -7.14 -17.15
C GLY A 155 19.11 -5.76 -17.52
N LEU A 156 18.20 -4.81 -17.73
CA LEU A 156 18.52 -3.44 -18.09
C LEU A 156 19.46 -2.80 -17.05
N ALA A 157 20.55 -2.20 -17.48
CA ALA A 157 21.51 -1.51 -16.63
C ALA A 157 20.86 -0.35 -15.84
N ALA A 158 19.79 0.23 -16.35
CA ALA A 158 18.99 1.24 -15.66
C ALA A 158 18.38 0.75 -14.34
N PHE A 159 18.26 -0.56 -14.15
CA PHE A 159 17.74 -1.22 -12.95
C PHE A 159 18.82 -2.03 -12.21
N ASP A 160 20.09 -1.66 -12.34
CA ASP A 160 21.22 -2.39 -11.76
C ASP A 160 21.06 -2.69 -10.26
N SER A 161 20.54 -1.75 -9.48
CA SER A 161 20.26 -1.94 -8.07
C SER A 161 19.25 -3.07 -7.82
N ALA A 162 18.20 -3.18 -8.66
CA ALA A 162 17.23 -4.26 -8.58
C ALA A 162 17.86 -5.62 -8.93
N LEU A 163 18.74 -5.67 -9.94
CA LEU A 163 19.45 -6.89 -10.32
C LEU A 163 20.33 -7.40 -9.17
N ARG A 164 21.10 -6.51 -8.53
CA ARG A 164 21.96 -6.85 -7.37
C ARG A 164 21.13 -7.31 -6.18
N LEU A 165 20.03 -6.63 -5.87
CA LEU A 165 19.13 -7.00 -4.77
C LEU A 165 18.47 -8.36 -5.02
N THR A 166 18.07 -8.64 -6.26
CA THR A 166 17.54 -9.95 -6.65
C THR A 166 18.57 -11.05 -6.43
N LEU A 167 19.78 -10.89 -6.93
CA LEU A 167 20.85 -11.88 -6.73
C LEU A 167 21.10 -12.13 -5.24
N ARG A 168 21.22 -11.05 -4.45
CA ARG A 168 21.44 -11.15 -3.00
C ARG A 168 20.29 -11.87 -2.29
N SER A 169 19.06 -11.56 -2.64
CA SER A 169 17.88 -12.17 -2.02
C SER A 169 17.77 -13.66 -2.33
N LEU A 170 18.00 -14.05 -3.59
CA LEU A 170 17.98 -15.44 -4.02
C LEU A 170 19.08 -16.27 -3.39
N VAL A 171 20.33 -15.77 -3.35
CA VAL A 171 21.46 -16.48 -2.77
C VAL A 171 21.33 -16.60 -1.25
N ALA A 172 20.85 -15.56 -0.58
CA ALA A 172 20.63 -15.53 0.86
C ALA A 172 19.37 -16.29 1.31
N ASP A 173 18.53 -16.73 0.37
CA ASP A 173 17.23 -17.35 0.63
C ASP A 173 16.32 -16.52 1.54
N ARG A 174 16.37 -15.21 1.38
CA ARG A 174 15.54 -14.22 2.12
C ARG A 174 15.51 -12.90 1.40
N LEU A 175 14.48 -12.09 1.66
CA LEU A 175 14.44 -10.72 1.14
C LEU A 175 15.61 -9.92 1.72
N VAL A 176 16.39 -9.31 0.82
CA VAL A 176 17.44 -8.39 1.19
C VAL A 176 16.90 -6.97 1.03
N PRO A 177 16.78 -6.19 2.11
CA PRO A 177 16.33 -4.81 2.02
C PRO A 177 17.35 -3.97 1.26
N GLY A 178 16.87 -2.95 0.55
CA GLY A 178 17.69 -2.00 -0.19
C GLY A 178 16.84 -1.13 -1.09
N ALA A 179 17.37 0.04 -1.44
CA ALA A 179 16.72 0.94 -2.36
C ALA A 179 16.93 0.49 -3.81
N ILE A 180 15.86 0.51 -4.59
CA ILE A 180 15.94 0.38 -6.04
C ILE A 180 16.08 1.77 -6.61
N GLU A 181 17.17 1.99 -7.34
CA GLU A 181 17.38 3.14 -8.19
C GLU A 181 16.85 2.79 -9.59
N ALA A 182 15.95 3.58 -10.11
CA ALA A 182 15.44 3.40 -11.46
C ALA A 182 15.27 4.77 -12.13
N VAL A 183 15.27 4.74 -13.44
CA VAL A 183 14.96 5.93 -14.23
C VAL A 183 13.49 6.30 -14.01
N THR A 184 13.24 7.56 -13.74
CA THR A 184 11.89 8.10 -13.65
C THR A 184 11.28 8.14 -15.05
N LEU A 185 10.50 7.13 -15.41
CA LEU A 185 9.71 7.12 -16.63
C LEU A 185 8.40 7.84 -16.39
N GLY A 186 8.44 9.17 -16.43
CA GLY A 186 7.20 9.93 -16.53
C GLY A 186 6.11 9.58 -15.53
N THR A 187 6.48 9.29 -14.28
CA THR A 187 5.54 9.46 -13.19
C THR A 187 5.32 10.96 -13.00
N GLY A 188 4.92 11.60 -14.10
CA GLY A 188 4.27 12.90 -14.04
C GLY A 188 3.19 12.77 -13.04
N GLY A 189 3.32 13.40 -11.90
CA GLY A 189 2.59 13.17 -10.67
C GLY A 189 1.41 12.23 -10.79
N ALA A 190 1.04 11.56 -9.76
CA ALA A 190 -0.06 10.60 -9.80
C ALA A 190 -1.23 11.04 -10.70
N GLY A 191 -1.53 12.35 -10.76
CA GLY A 191 -2.54 12.94 -11.63
C GLY A 191 -2.33 12.77 -13.13
N GLY A 192 -1.15 13.04 -13.67
CA GLY A 192 -0.88 12.91 -15.11
C GLY A 192 -0.84 11.45 -15.58
N PHE A 193 -0.28 10.57 -14.76
CA PHE A 193 -0.28 9.14 -15.00
C PHE A 193 -1.70 8.56 -14.97
N PHE A 194 -2.50 8.94 -13.97
CA PHE A 194 -3.88 8.46 -13.85
C PHE A 194 -4.80 9.08 -14.91
N GLN A 195 -4.58 10.33 -15.31
CA GLN A 195 -5.32 10.93 -16.42
C GLN A 195 -5.02 10.24 -17.75
N SER A 196 -3.76 9.88 -18.03
CA SER A 196 -3.43 9.13 -19.23
C SER A 196 -3.97 7.69 -19.19
N LYS A 197 -3.98 7.06 -18.03
CA LYS A 197 -4.62 5.77 -17.82
C LYS A 197 -6.14 5.84 -17.97
N ALA A 198 -6.78 6.89 -17.44
CA ALA A 198 -8.22 7.10 -17.53
C ALA A 198 -8.68 7.32 -18.97
N ALA A 199 -7.89 8.03 -19.78
CA ALA A 199 -8.19 8.22 -21.19
C ALA A 199 -8.06 6.94 -22.03
N ALA A 200 -7.37 5.93 -21.51
CA ALA A 200 -6.95 4.74 -22.22
C ALA A 200 -7.56 3.43 -21.71
N ALA A 201 -8.00 3.37 -20.46
CA ALA A 201 -8.52 2.15 -19.85
C ALA A 201 -10.05 2.12 -19.83
N ASP A 202 -10.61 0.92 -19.78
CA ASP A 202 -12.02 0.71 -19.47
C ASP A 202 -12.35 1.28 -18.08
N ALA A 203 -13.45 2.03 -17.99
CA ALA A 203 -13.91 2.68 -16.76
C ALA A 203 -14.06 1.71 -15.57
N GLU A 204 -14.41 0.46 -15.83
CA GLU A 204 -14.54 -0.59 -14.82
C GLU A 204 -13.18 -1.01 -14.23
N SER A 205 -12.17 -1.15 -15.07
CA SER A 205 -10.79 -1.42 -14.63
C SER A 205 -10.22 -0.30 -13.77
N LEU A 206 -10.52 0.95 -14.11
CA LEU A 206 -10.08 2.12 -13.36
C LEU A 206 -10.82 2.28 -12.03
N LEU A 207 -12.12 2.02 -12.03
CA LEU A 207 -12.92 1.98 -10.81
C LEU A 207 -12.33 0.92 -9.84
N GLY A 208 -12.03 -0.27 -10.35
CA GLY A 208 -11.34 -1.32 -9.58
C GLY A 208 -9.96 -0.88 -9.05
N GLN A 209 -9.20 -0.08 -9.80
CA GLN A 209 -7.93 0.48 -9.31
C GLN A 209 -8.15 1.52 -8.21
N GLY A 210 -9.13 2.41 -8.35
CA GLY A 210 -9.51 3.36 -7.32
C GLY A 210 -9.88 2.66 -6.01
N TYR A 211 -10.68 1.60 -6.08
CA TYR A 211 -11.03 0.79 -4.91
C TYR A 211 -9.83 0.09 -4.28
N ARG A 212 -8.88 -0.42 -5.07
CA ARG A 212 -7.64 -1.00 -4.53
C ARG A 212 -6.79 0.04 -3.81
N ARG A 213 -6.68 1.26 -4.35
CA ARG A 213 -5.96 2.37 -3.70
C ARG A 213 -6.64 2.82 -2.41
N ASN A 214 -7.97 2.94 -2.43
CA ASN A 214 -8.75 3.19 -1.21
C ASN A 214 -8.51 2.09 -0.15
N ALA A 215 -8.55 0.83 -0.56
CA ALA A 215 -8.30 -0.31 0.34
C ALA A 215 -6.88 -0.31 0.93
N ALA A 216 -5.90 0.20 0.19
CA ALA A 216 -4.52 0.37 0.64
C ALA A 216 -4.31 1.64 1.49
N GLY A 217 -5.34 2.49 1.67
CA GLY A 217 -5.21 3.77 2.37
C GLY A 217 -4.60 4.91 1.54
N ALA A 218 -4.32 4.68 0.26
CA ALA A 218 -3.78 5.68 -0.67
C ALA A 218 -4.90 6.60 -1.18
N TYR A 219 -5.52 7.36 -0.25
CA TYR A 219 -6.72 8.15 -0.51
C TYR A 219 -6.51 9.25 -1.56
N ALA A 220 -5.36 9.91 -1.57
CA ALA A 220 -5.05 10.95 -2.56
C ALA A 220 -5.00 10.38 -3.98
N GLU A 221 -4.33 9.23 -4.16
CA GLU A 221 -4.28 8.56 -5.46
C GLU A 221 -5.66 8.03 -5.87
N ALA A 222 -6.42 7.47 -4.93
CA ALA A 222 -7.78 7.00 -5.19
C ALA A 222 -8.69 8.16 -5.65
N ALA A 223 -8.64 9.32 -4.97
CA ALA A 223 -9.39 10.51 -5.36
C ALA A 223 -9.07 10.97 -6.79
N GLN A 224 -7.78 10.98 -7.15
CA GLN A 224 -7.34 11.35 -8.50
C GLN A 224 -7.79 10.35 -9.57
N ILE A 225 -7.74 9.05 -9.27
CA ILE A 225 -8.24 8.02 -10.19
C ILE A 225 -9.74 8.20 -10.42
N PHE A 226 -10.53 8.37 -9.36
CA PHE A 226 -11.97 8.58 -9.48
C PHE A 226 -12.31 9.86 -10.26
N ALA A 227 -11.63 10.97 -9.96
CA ALA A 227 -11.80 12.23 -10.67
C ALA A 227 -11.50 12.13 -12.16
N ALA A 228 -10.34 11.55 -12.51
CA ALA A 228 -9.90 11.39 -13.89
C ALA A 228 -10.84 10.46 -14.67
N THR A 229 -11.32 9.39 -14.03
CA THR A 229 -12.27 8.46 -14.64
C THR A 229 -13.64 9.11 -14.84
N ALA A 230 -14.13 9.87 -13.86
CA ALA A 230 -15.39 10.62 -13.99
C ALA A 230 -15.35 11.66 -15.12
N ALA A 231 -14.22 12.35 -15.30
CA ALA A 231 -14.02 13.29 -16.39
C ALA A 231 -13.98 12.63 -17.77
N ALA A 232 -13.50 11.37 -17.86
CA ALA A 232 -13.42 10.60 -19.10
C ALA A 232 -14.76 10.00 -19.53
N ILE A 233 -15.70 9.82 -18.61
CA ILE A 233 -17.06 9.33 -18.91
C ILE A 233 -17.90 10.49 -19.40
N GLY A 234 -18.15 10.56 -20.70
CA GLY A 234 -19.04 11.58 -21.31
C GLY A 234 -20.48 11.45 -20.79
N ALA A 235 -21.26 12.53 -20.94
CA ALA A 235 -22.70 12.55 -20.70
C ALA A 235 -23.40 11.69 -21.79
N GLY A 236 -23.62 10.41 -21.49
CA GLY A 236 -24.20 9.46 -22.43
C GLY A 236 -25.57 8.93 -21.98
N ASN A 237 -25.67 7.63 -21.77
CA ASN A 237 -26.86 6.91 -21.35
C ASN A 237 -26.98 6.77 -19.81
N ALA A 238 -28.04 6.13 -19.33
CA ALA A 238 -28.29 5.93 -17.90
C ALA A 238 -27.16 5.17 -17.19
N ASP A 239 -26.49 4.22 -17.86
CA ASP A 239 -25.37 3.47 -17.30
C ASP A 239 -24.16 4.38 -17.08
N SER A 240 -23.92 5.33 -17.98
CA SER A 240 -22.87 6.34 -17.82
C SER A 240 -23.15 7.28 -16.65
N ALA A 241 -24.42 7.63 -16.41
CA ALA A 241 -24.83 8.47 -15.29
C ALA A 241 -24.64 7.76 -13.95
N ALA A 242 -25.04 6.49 -13.83
CA ALA A 242 -24.85 5.69 -12.63
C ALA A 242 -23.35 5.49 -12.30
N ARG A 243 -22.54 5.19 -13.31
CA ARG A 243 -21.08 5.07 -13.14
C ARG A 243 -20.42 6.40 -12.73
N ARG A 244 -20.84 7.50 -13.35
CA ARG A 244 -20.34 8.82 -12.97
C ARG A 244 -20.70 9.15 -11.52
N HIS A 245 -21.92 8.87 -11.09
CA HIS A 245 -22.35 9.05 -9.71
C HIS A 245 -21.46 8.25 -8.75
N GLU A 246 -21.21 6.97 -9.02
CA GLU A 246 -20.31 6.12 -8.22
C GLU A 246 -18.91 6.72 -8.09
N LEU A 247 -18.35 7.21 -9.19
CA LEU A 247 -17.02 7.84 -9.19
C LEU A 247 -16.99 9.13 -8.36
N VAL A 248 -18.01 9.97 -8.48
CA VAL A 248 -18.10 11.25 -7.76
C VAL A 248 -18.23 11.02 -6.24
N ILE A 249 -19.09 10.09 -5.81
CA ILE A 249 -19.25 9.79 -4.37
C ILE A 249 -17.98 9.15 -3.78
N ASN A 250 -17.28 8.31 -4.56
CA ASN A 250 -16.02 7.74 -4.13
C ASN A 250 -14.92 8.81 -4.03
N GLN A 251 -14.83 9.73 -5.00
CA GLN A 251 -13.92 10.87 -4.92
C GLN A 251 -14.22 11.72 -3.68
N ALA A 252 -15.49 12.06 -3.43
CA ALA A 252 -15.90 12.81 -2.26
C ALA A 252 -15.47 12.13 -0.95
N LEU A 253 -15.68 10.82 -0.83
CA LEU A 253 -15.25 10.05 0.32
C LEU A 253 -13.73 10.11 0.53
N GLN A 254 -12.94 10.01 -0.55
CA GLN A 254 -11.48 10.10 -0.42
C GLN A 254 -11.03 11.49 0.04
N LEU A 255 -11.63 12.55 -0.47
CA LEU A 255 -11.36 13.91 -0.02
C LEU A 255 -11.73 14.11 1.46
N SER A 256 -12.85 13.53 1.89
CA SER A 256 -13.24 13.51 3.31
C SER A 256 -12.21 12.77 4.17
N ASN A 257 -11.72 11.61 3.73
CA ASN A 257 -10.68 10.84 4.42
C ASN A 257 -9.34 11.60 4.51
N LEU A 258 -9.10 12.55 3.60
CA LEU A 258 -7.94 13.46 3.60
C LEU A 258 -8.18 14.73 4.45
N GLY A 259 -9.37 14.92 5.03
CA GLY A 259 -9.75 16.12 5.75
C GLY A 259 -10.10 17.32 4.86
N GLN A 260 -10.23 17.12 3.55
CA GLN A 260 -10.61 18.15 2.58
C GLN A 260 -12.14 18.28 2.48
N PHE A 261 -12.75 18.62 3.60
CA PHE A 261 -14.21 18.55 3.81
C PHE A 261 -15.01 19.47 2.89
N ASP A 262 -14.52 20.69 2.61
CA ASP A 262 -15.23 21.63 1.74
C ASP A 262 -15.33 21.09 0.31
N GLN A 263 -14.26 20.51 -0.20
CA GLN A 263 -14.26 19.91 -1.53
C GLN A 263 -15.12 18.64 -1.57
N ALA A 264 -15.09 17.82 -0.51
CA ALA A 264 -15.96 16.67 -0.38
C ALA A 264 -17.44 17.09 -0.38
N ALA A 265 -17.81 18.15 0.35
CA ALA A 265 -19.18 18.65 0.43
C ALA A 265 -19.72 19.09 -0.95
N VAL A 266 -18.90 19.75 -1.76
CA VAL A 266 -19.27 20.13 -3.14
C VAL A 266 -19.61 18.89 -3.97
N LEU A 267 -18.78 17.85 -3.93
CA LEU A 267 -19.00 16.64 -4.70
C LEU A 267 -20.20 15.82 -4.18
N PHE A 268 -20.43 15.76 -2.87
CA PHE A 268 -21.64 15.14 -2.34
C PHE A 268 -22.90 15.90 -2.76
N ALA A 269 -22.84 17.24 -2.84
CA ALA A 269 -23.95 18.03 -3.36
C ALA A 269 -24.18 17.79 -4.85
N GLU A 270 -23.13 17.71 -5.66
CA GLU A 270 -23.20 17.31 -7.07
C GLU A 270 -23.85 15.95 -7.23
N ALA A 271 -23.38 14.95 -6.48
CA ALA A 271 -23.93 13.59 -6.53
C ALA A 271 -25.43 13.54 -6.18
N ARG A 272 -25.87 14.29 -5.17
CA ARG A 272 -27.31 14.37 -4.82
C ARG A 272 -28.18 14.99 -5.91
N ALA A 273 -27.62 15.86 -6.73
CA ALA A 273 -28.33 16.49 -7.84
C ALA A 273 -28.41 15.61 -9.10
N MET A 274 -27.66 14.50 -9.16
CA MET A 274 -27.67 13.60 -10.30
C MET A 274 -28.97 12.79 -10.39
N PRO A 275 -29.66 12.78 -11.53
CA PRO A 275 -30.88 11.99 -11.71
C PRO A 275 -30.56 10.51 -11.97
N GLY A 276 -31.57 9.63 -11.75
CA GLY A 276 -31.50 8.23 -12.18
C GLY A 276 -30.61 7.31 -11.34
N ILE A 277 -30.41 7.64 -10.07
CA ILE A 277 -29.60 6.86 -9.13
C ILE A 277 -30.33 5.57 -8.76
N ASP A 278 -29.68 4.43 -8.92
CA ASP A 278 -30.21 3.14 -8.51
C ASP A 278 -30.22 2.95 -6.96
N PHE A 279 -30.87 1.90 -6.51
CA PHE A 279 -31.03 1.63 -5.08
C PHE A 279 -29.70 1.27 -4.36
N VAL A 280 -28.67 0.78 -5.08
CA VAL A 280 -27.33 0.51 -4.52
C VAL A 280 -26.58 1.81 -4.36
N GLN A 281 -26.57 2.63 -5.40
CA GLN A 281 -25.87 3.91 -5.42
C GLN A 281 -26.42 4.89 -4.38
N ALA A 282 -27.75 4.91 -4.22
CA ALA A 282 -28.41 5.73 -3.18
C ALA A 282 -27.95 5.34 -1.76
N ARG A 283 -27.80 4.04 -1.48
CA ARG A 283 -27.31 3.53 -0.19
C ARG A 283 -25.84 3.87 0.03
N LEU A 284 -25.01 3.71 -1.00
CA LEU A 284 -23.58 4.03 -0.93
C LEU A 284 -23.37 5.54 -0.68
N ALA A 285 -24.06 6.40 -1.41
CA ALA A 285 -23.98 7.85 -1.23
C ALA A 285 -24.37 8.24 0.20
N ARG A 286 -25.51 7.74 0.71
CA ARG A 286 -25.96 7.95 2.08
C ARG A 286 -24.89 7.53 3.11
N ASN A 287 -24.32 6.34 2.94
CA ASN A 287 -23.31 5.82 3.86
C ASN A 287 -22.02 6.64 3.80
N PHE A 288 -21.61 7.09 2.63
CA PHE A 288 -20.39 7.89 2.47
C PHE A 288 -20.56 9.30 3.07
N GLU A 289 -21.73 9.89 2.94
CA GLU A 289 -22.06 11.14 3.65
C GLU A 289 -22.08 10.95 5.18
N ALA A 290 -22.57 9.81 5.68
CA ALA A 290 -22.51 9.50 7.10
C ALA A 290 -21.05 9.30 7.58
N ILE A 291 -20.18 8.71 6.77
CA ILE A 291 -18.75 8.62 7.06
C ILE A 291 -18.11 10.02 7.05
N ASP A 292 -18.47 10.90 6.11
CA ASP A 292 -18.01 12.29 6.09
C ASP A 292 -18.41 13.04 7.37
N ALA A 293 -19.64 12.88 7.83
CA ALA A 293 -20.08 13.46 9.10
C ALA A 293 -19.25 12.93 10.29
N LEU A 294 -18.96 11.62 10.34
CA LEU A 294 -18.08 11.05 11.35
C LEU A 294 -16.64 11.59 11.26
N ASN A 295 -16.11 11.75 10.06
CA ASN A 295 -14.77 12.32 9.85
C ASN A 295 -14.70 13.77 10.33
N ARG A 296 -15.77 14.55 10.17
CA ARG A 296 -15.94 15.92 10.70
C ARG A 296 -16.21 15.96 12.19
N ARG A 297 -16.44 14.81 12.84
CA ARG A 297 -16.91 14.69 14.23
C ARG A 297 -18.32 15.23 14.47
N ASP A 298 -19.11 15.37 13.42
CA ASP A 298 -20.54 15.74 13.50
C ASP A 298 -21.38 14.48 13.68
N VAL A 299 -21.29 13.91 14.87
CA VAL A 299 -21.98 12.66 15.22
C VAL A 299 -23.51 12.84 15.21
N ALA A 300 -23.99 14.06 15.50
CA ALA A 300 -25.42 14.36 15.51
C ALA A 300 -26.04 14.29 14.11
N ALA A 301 -25.31 14.66 13.07
CA ALA A 301 -25.80 14.61 11.69
C ALA A 301 -25.93 13.16 11.15
N VAL A 302 -25.20 12.20 11.71
CA VAL A 302 -25.12 10.83 11.17
C VAL A 302 -26.50 10.16 11.14
N GLU A 303 -27.29 10.29 12.21
CA GLU A 303 -28.60 9.67 12.29
C GLU A 303 -29.57 10.21 11.24
N GLY A 304 -29.66 11.53 11.10
CA GLY A 304 -30.48 12.17 10.07
C GLY A 304 -30.06 11.81 8.64
N ILE A 305 -28.76 11.60 8.42
CA ILE A 305 -28.24 11.14 7.12
C ILE A 305 -28.68 9.69 6.86
N LEU A 306 -28.53 8.81 7.83
CA LEU A 306 -28.84 7.38 7.68
C LEU A 306 -30.35 7.11 7.61
N ASP A 307 -31.18 8.01 8.14
CA ASP A 307 -32.65 7.90 8.08
C ASP A 307 -33.23 8.36 6.73
N ARG A 308 -32.43 8.95 5.86
CA ARG A 308 -32.88 9.27 4.50
C ARG A 308 -33.33 8.02 3.76
N PRO A 309 -34.55 8.02 3.18
CA PRO A 309 -35.06 6.85 2.49
C PRO A 309 -34.20 6.50 1.27
N ALA A 310 -33.89 5.23 1.10
CA ALA A 310 -33.30 4.70 -0.11
C ALA A 310 -34.39 4.01 -0.96
N PRO A 311 -34.30 4.04 -2.29
CA PRO A 311 -35.22 3.32 -3.15
C PRO A 311 -35.34 1.84 -2.74
N PRO A 312 -36.52 1.23 -2.84
CA PRO A 312 -36.69 -0.17 -2.54
C PRO A 312 -35.84 -1.04 -3.45
N VAL A 313 -35.37 -2.17 -2.91
CA VAL A 313 -34.67 -3.17 -3.73
C VAL A 313 -35.70 -3.74 -4.71
N THR A 314 -35.70 -3.27 -5.93
CA THR A 314 -36.49 -3.90 -6.98
C THR A 314 -35.79 -5.23 -7.31
N ALA A 315 -36.55 -6.33 -7.26
CA ALA A 315 -36.12 -7.60 -7.84
C ALA A 315 -35.96 -7.36 -9.36
N GLY A 316 -34.86 -6.70 -9.70
CA GLY A 316 -34.50 -6.46 -11.08
C GLY A 316 -34.20 -7.79 -11.70
N VAL A 317 -34.84 -8.03 -12.81
CA VAL A 317 -34.50 -8.97 -13.85
C VAL A 317 -33.13 -9.58 -13.56
N ILE A 318 -33.11 -10.81 -13.11
CA ILE A 318 -31.97 -11.68 -13.33
C ILE A 318 -31.73 -11.48 -14.83
N ALA A 319 -30.69 -10.72 -15.17
CA ALA A 319 -30.22 -10.72 -16.53
C ALA A 319 -29.83 -12.18 -16.78
N GLY A 320 -30.87 -12.93 -17.13
CA GLY A 320 -30.73 -14.24 -17.65
C GLY A 320 -29.99 -14.07 -18.94
N ASP A 321 -29.18 -14.92 -19.14
CA ASP A 321 -28.79 -15.61 -20.32
C ASP A 321 -27.33 -15.50 -20.69
N GLY A 322 -26.73 -16.64 -20.62
CA GLY A 322 -25.67 -17.07 -21.49
C GLY A 322 -24.26 -16.70 -21.09
N ALA A 323 -24.04 -16.06 -19.96
CA ALA A 323 -22.69 -16.00 -19.39
C ALA A 323 -22.30 -17.43 -18.96
N VAL A 324 -21.57 -18.12 -19.80
CA VAL A 324 -20.85 -19.35 -19.42
C VAL A 324 -20.01 -19.00 -18.21
N GLU A 325 -20.39 -19.54 -17.07
CA GLU A 325 -19.67 -19.37 -15.82
C GLU A 325 -18.32 -20.08 -15.95
N ILE A 326 -17.30 -19.33 -16.37
CA ILE A 326 -15.93 -19.86 -16.37
C ILE A 326 -15.51 -19.94 -14.91
N ASP A 327 -15.26 -21.15 -14.45
CA ASP A 327 -14.74 -21.41 -13.12
C ASP A 327 -13.54 -20.49 -12.83
N PRO A 328 -13.53 -19.77 -11.69
CA PRO A 328 -12.45 -18.87 -11.30
C PRO A 328 -11.06 -19.49 -11.31
N ALA A 329 -10.95 -20.80 -11.07
CA ALA A 329 -9.68 -21.52 -11.14
C ALA A 329 -9.18 -21.61 -12.59
N THR A 330 -10.09 -21.77 -13.53
CA THR A 330 -9.79 -21.77 -14.98
C THR A 330 -9.47 -20.37 -15.49
N ALA A 331 -10.19 -19.34 -15.03
CA ALA A 331 -9.90 -17.94 -15.36
C ALA A 331 -8.57 -17.45 -14.74
N ALA A 332 -8.21 -17.91 -13.54
CA ALA A 332 -6.92 -17.62 -12.91
C ALA A 332 -5.74 -18.31 -13.61
N GLY A 333 -5.97 -19.45 -14.25
CA GLY A 333 -4.97 -20.15 -15.06
C GLY A 333 -4.71 -19.49 -16.41
N LEU A 334 -5.64 -18.64 -16.90
CA LEU A 334 -5.52 -17.92 -18.17
C LEU A 334 -4.99 -16.48 -18.01
N GLY A 335 -4.97 -15.96 -16.77
CA GLY A 335 -4.51 -14.60 -16.45
C GLY A 335 -3.06 -14.59 -15.96
N THR A 336 -2.16 -14.27 -16.86
CA THR A 336 -0.75 -14.07 -16.51
C THR A 336 -0.58 -12.88 -15.55
N GLY A 337 -0.11 -13.12 -14.33
CA GLY A 337 0.68 -12.13 -13.59
C GLY A 337 0.06 -11.38 -12.42
N THR A 338 -1.10 -11.74 -11.88
CA THR A 338 -1.56 -11.24 -10.57
C THR A 338 -1.54 -12.36 -9.53
N ALA A 339 -1.08 -12.03 -8.31
CA ALA A 339 -1.06 -12.99 -7.22
C ALA A 339 -2.42 -13.74 -7.14
N PRO A 340 -2.44 -15.07 -7.22
CA PRO A 340 -3.67 -15.85 -7.40
C PRO A 340 -4.70 -15.62 -6.29
N ASN A 341 -4.25 -15.19 -5.11
CA ASN A 341 -5.12 -14.86 -3.99
C ASN A 341 -5.88 -13.53 -4.19
N LEU A 342 -5.23 -12.50 -4.75
CA LEU A 342 -5.86 -11.19 -4.96
C LEU A 342 -6.89 -11.24 -6.10
N ALA A 343 -6.61 -11.97 -7.19
CA ALA A 343 -7.55 -12.17 -8.29
C ALA A 343 -8.80 -12.96 -7.87
N ARG A 344 -8.64 -13.99 -7.01
CA ARG A 344 -9.77 -14.75 -6.44
C ARG A 344 -10.63 -13.89 -5.52
N ILE A 345 -9.98 -13.05 -4.70
CA ILE A 345 -10.62 -12.13 -3.77
C ILE A 345 -11.46 -11.08 -4.53
N LEU A 346 -10.86 -10.41 -5.52
CA LEU A 346 -11.54 -9.41 -6.33
C LEU A 346 -12.65 -10.01 -7.20
N GLY A 347 -12.49 -11.24 -7.68
CA GLY A 347 -13.49 -11.95 -8.46
C GLY A 347 -14.76 -12.33 -7.70
N GLN A 348 -14.68 -12.51 -6.37
CA GLN A 348 -15.86 -12.83 -5.56
C GLN A 348 -16.77 -11.63 -5.35
N ASP A 349 -16.22 -10.43 -5.19
CA ASP A 349 -17.03 -9.21 -5.04
C ASP A 349 -17.66 -8.72 -6.36
N VAL A 350 -17.02 -8.99 -7.48
CA VAL A 350 -17.59 -8.71 -8.82
C VAL A 350 -18.85 -9.54 -9.11
N ARG A 351 -19.01 -10.69 -8.45
CA ARG A 351 -20.17 -11.61 -8.63
C ARG A 351 -21.35 -11.30 -7.71
N LEU A 352 -21.28 -10.26 -6.88
CA LEU A 352 -22.39 -9.88 -6.01
C LEU A 352 -23.54 -9.33 -6.86
N THR A 353 -24.74 -9.84 -6.60
CA THR A 353 -25.96 -9.28 -7.19
C THR A 353 -26.21 -7.86 -6.65
N PRO A 354 -26.96 -7.01 -7.37
CA PRO A 354 -27.36 -5.70 -6.85
C PRO A 354 -28.07 -5.76 -5.49
N ALA A 355 -28.87 -6.78 -5.25
CA ALA A 355 -29.54 -7.02 -3.96
C ALA A 355 -28.55 -7.32 -2.84
N GLU A 356 -27.53 -8.15 -3.10
CA GLU A 356 -26.47 -8.43 -2.13
C GLU A 356 -25.62 -7.20 -1.82
N ARG A 357 -25.31 -6.37 -2.83
CA ARG A 357 -24.62 -5.09 -2.63
C ARG A 357 -25.44 -4.13 -1.78
N ALA A 358 -26.76 -4.06 -2.01
CA ALA A 358 -27.65 -3.26 -1.19
C ALA A 358 -27.70 -3.78 0.26
N ALA A 359 -27.77 -5.09 0.47
CA ALA A 359 -27.74 -5.70 1.80
C ALA A 359 -26.44 -5.40 2.56
N ILE A 360 -25.29 -5.43 1.88
CA ILE A 360 -24.00 -5.02 2.47
C ILE A 360 -24.01 -3.54 2.85
N ALA A 361 -24.55 -2.67 1.98
CA ALA A 361 -24.67 -1.24 2.28
C ALA A 361 -25.62 -0.96 3.45
N ASP A 362 -26.72 -1.71 3.57
CA ASP A 362 -27.64 -1.60 4.72
C ASP A 362 -26.98 -2.12 6.02
N ALA A 363 -26.19 -3.21 5.96
CA ALA A 363 -25.38 -3.66 7.09
C ALA A 363 -24.35 -2.61 7.51
N GLN A 364 -23.71 -1.94 6.54
CA GLN A 364 -22.79 -0.83 6.80
C GLN A 364 -23.51 0.36 7.46
N ALA A 365 -24.73 0.70 7.03
CA ALA A 365 -25.53 1.77 7.66
C ALA A 365 -25.79 1.48 9.14
N LEU A 366 -26.17 0.24 9.48
CA LEU A 366 -26.34 -0.18 10.87
C LEU A 366 -25.01 -0.09 11.66
N ALA A 367 -23.89 -0.44 11.04
CA ALA A 367 -22.58 -0.31 11.67
C ALA A 367 -22.22 1.16 11.94
N LEU A 368 -22.46 2.06 10.99
CA LEU A 368 -22.23 3.50 11.15
C LEU A 368 -23.10 4.10 12.25
N ARG A 369 -24.38 3.68 12.35
CA ARG A 369 -25.27 4.05 13.46
C ARG A 369 -24.72 3.58 14.81
N GLY A 370 -24.23 2.33 14.89
CA GLY A 370 -23.59 1.82 16.08
C GLY A 370 -22.34 2.61 16.48
N THR A 371 -21.51 2.96 15.51
CA THR A 371 -20.34 3.82 15.75
C THR A 371 -20.74 5.20 16.28
N ALA A 372 -21.76 5.82 15.70
CA ALA A 372 -22.29 7.11 16.15
C ALA A 372 -22.84 7.04 17.59
N LEU A 373 -23.59 5.99 17.93
CA LEU A 373 -24.09 5.75 19.29
C LEU A 373 -22.93 5.61 20.30
N ARG A 374 -21.89 4.87 19.94
CA ARG A 374 -20.71 4.73 20.80
C ARG A 374 -20.00 6.07 21.03
N LEU A 375 -19.80 6.85 19.98
CA LEU A 375 -19.21 8.19 20.07
C LEU A 375 -20.08 9.18 20.85
N SER A 376 -21.41 8.95 20.88
CA SER A 376 -22.36 9.71 21.71
C SER A 376 -22.42 9.22 23.17
N GLY A 377 -21.53 8.30 23.61
CA GLY A 377 -21.49 7.80 24.97
C GLY A 377 -22.58 6.79 25.34
N LYS A 378 -23.16 6.12 24.34
CA LYS A 378 -24.21 5.10 24.49
C LYS A 378 -23.71 3.70 24.09
N PRO A 379 -22.72 3.11 24.81
CA PRO A 379 -22.04 1.89 24.38
C PRO A 379 -22.95 0.67 24.32
N ALA A 380 -23.95 0.54 25.19
CA ALA A 380 -24.88 -0.61 25.19
C ALA A 380 -25.82 -0.57 23.96
N GLU A 381 -26.34 0.60 23.61
CA GLU A 381 -27.17 0.79 22.41
C GLU A 381 -26.30 0.57 21.15
N ALA A 382 -25.07 1.10 21.16
CA ALA A 382 -24.08 0.91 20.09
C ALA A 382 -23.82 -0.57 19.83
N ARG A 383 -23.57 -1.35 20.89
CA ARG A 383 -23.34 -2.79 20.78
C ARG A 383 -24.54 -3.52 20.16
N THR A 384 -25.75 -3.19 20.58
CA THR A 384 -26.97 -3.78 20.01
C THR A 384 -27.08 -3.51 18.49
N ALA A 385 -26.82 -2.26 18.08
CA ALA A 385 -26.83 -1.88 16.66
C ALA A 385 -25.71 -2.58 15.87
N LEU A 386 -24.51 -2.67 16.43
CA LEU A 386 -23.35 -3.33 15.81
C LEU A 386 -23.56 -4.86 15.69
N GLU A 387 -24.16 -5.50 16.69
CA GLU A 387 -24.51 -6.91 16.63
C GLU A 387 -25.57 -7.18 15.54
N ALA A 388 -26.54 -6.27 15.39
CA ALA A 388 -27.50 -6.33 14.28
C ALA A 388 -26.79 -6.16 12.93
N ALA A 389 -25.84 -5.22 12.82
CA ALA A 389 -25.03 -5.03 11.63
C ALA A 389 -24.21 -6.29 11.28
N ASN A 390 -23.60 -6.94 12.27
CA ASN A 390 -22.85 -8.18 12.06
C ASN A 390 -23.74 -9.33 11.58
N ARG A 391 -24.93 -9.48 12.14
CA ARG A 391 -25.92 -10.48 11.67
C ARG A 391 -26.35 -10.20 10.22
N ALA A 392 -26.63 -8.93 9.89
CA ALA A 392 -27.00 -8.53 8.53
C ALA A 392 -25.86 -8.80 7.53
N ALA A 393 -24.62 -8.52 7.91
CA ALA A 393 -23.45 -8.81 7.09
C ALA A 393 -23.26 -10.33 6.87
N LEU A 394 -23.42 -11.15 7.92
CA LEU A 394 -23.34 -12.60 7.82
C LEU A 394 -24.41 -13.23 6.95
N ALA A 395 -25.60 -12.60 6.84
CA ALA A 395 -26.67 -13.08 5.97
C ALA A 395 -26.30 -13.05 4.48
N VAL A 396 -25.27 -12.26 4.09
CA VAL A 396 -24.76 -12.25 2.73
C VAL A 396 -23.74 -13.36 2.56
N ARG A 397 -24.12 -14.45 1.90
CA ARG A 397 -23.28 -15.64 1.59
C ARG A 397 -22.48 -16.17 2.79
N ASP A 398 -23.09 -16.23 3.98
CA ASP A 398 -22.46 -16.65 5.23
C ASP A 398 -21.17 -15.86 5.57
N GLY A 399 -21.09 -14.62 5.14
CA GLY A 399 -19.92 -13.77 5.38
C GLY A 399 -18.67 -14.11 4.57
N ARG A 400 -18.78 -14.98 3.54
CA ARG A 400 -17.61 -15.48 2.76
C ARG A 400 -17.21 -14.56 1.60
N VAL A 401 -17.57 -13.30 1.64
CA VAL A 401 -17.22 -12.30 0.62
C VAL A 401 -16.21 -11.32 1.20
N VAL A 402 -15.31 -10.80 0.39
CA VAL A 402 -14.23 -9.90 0.81
C VAL A 402 -14.75 -8.65 1.49
N SER A 403 -15.69 -7.96 0.84
CA SER A 403 -16.31 -6.74 1.37
C SER A 403 -17.03 -7.01 2.69
N VAL A 404 -17.71 -8.16 2.82
CA VAL A 404 -18.37 -8.58 4.08
C VAL A 404 -17.34 -8.87 5.17
N THR A 405 -16.25 -9.58 4.88
CA THR A 405 -15.22 -9.85 5.89
C THR A 405 -14.57 -8.57 6.40
N ARG A 406 -14.31 -7.62 5.50
CA ARG A 406 -13.77 -6.31 5.86
C ARG A 406 -14.74 -5.52 6.73
N LEU A 407 -16.01 -5.48 6.34
CA LEU A 407 -17.07 -4.83 7.12
C LEU A 407 -17.20 -5.47 8.50
N ARG A 408 -17.24 -6.80 8.59
CA ARG A 408 -17.30 -7.53 9.86
C ARG A 408 -16.10 -7.24 10.76
N SER A 409 -14.89 -7.16 10.20
CA SER A 409 -13.70 -6.82 10.99
C SER A 409 -13.81 -5.43 11.64
N GLN A 410 -14.40 -4.48 10.94
CA GLN A 410 -14.69 -3.15 11.48
C GLN A 410 -15.78 -3.20 12.56
N ILE A 411 -16.89 -3.90 12.30
CA ILE A 411 -17.99 -4.05 13.25
C ILE A 411 -17.52 -4.71 14.55
N LEU A 412 -16.79 -5.83 14.47
CA LEU A 412 -16.30 -6.53 15.66
C LEU A 412 -15.30 -5.67 16.45
N ALA A 413 -14.48 -4.88 15.79
CA ALA A 413 -13.59 -3.94 16.44
C ALA A 413 -14.37 -2.83 17.17
N GLU A 414 -15.46 -2.31 16.59
CA GLU A 414 -16.34 -1.33 17.22
C GLU A 414 -17.11 -1.94 18.41
N ILE A 415 -17.56 -3.20 18.33
CA ILE A 415 -18.13 -3.92 19.48
C ILE A 415 -17.10 -4.06 20.59
N GLY A 416 -15.84 -4.35 20.24
CA GLY A 416 -14.73 -4.38 21.20
C GLY A 416 -14.55 -3.04 21.92
N GLN A 417 -14.63 -1.92 21.20
CA GLN A 417 -14.56 -0.59 21.79
C GLN A 417 -15.79 -0.28 22.69
N ALA A 418 -16.98 -0.75 22.32
CA ALA A 418 -18.16 -0.61 23.14
C ALA A 418 -18.02 -1.39 24.45
N TRP A 419 -17.50 -2.63 24.43
CA TRP A 419 -17.19 -3.40 25.64
C TRP A 419 -16.14 -2.73 26.51
N GLU A 420 -15.10 -2.15 25.88
CA GLU A 420 -14.09 -1.39 26.59
C GLU A 420 -14.71 -0.18 27.34
N SER A 421 -15.61 0.54 26.65
CA SER A 421 -16.34 1.67 27.24
C SER A 421 -17.31 1.27 28.38
N GLU A 422 -17.79 0.02 28.35
CA GLU A 422 -18.61 -0.58 29.43
C GLU A 422 -17.75 -1.10 30.60
N GLY A 423 -16.41 -0.96 30.54
CA GLY A 423 -15.51 -1.46 31.59
C GLY A 423 -15.32 -2.98 31.58
N LYS A 424 -15.51 -3.62 30.41
CA LYS A 424 -15.36 -5.06 30.22
C LYS A 424 -14.15 -5.38 29.31
N PRO A 425 -12.93 -5.18 29.80
CA PRO A 425 -11.73 -5.30 28.97
C PRO A 425 -11.44 -6.72 28.48
N ALA A 426 -11.88 -7.75 29.21
CA ALA A 426 -11.66 -9.13 28.79
C ALA A 426 -12.45 -9.48 27.52
N GLU A 427 -13.70 -9.03 27.44
CA GLU A 427 -14.57 -9.18 26.27
C GLU A 427 -14.03 -8.37 25.09
N ALA A 428 -13.56 -7.16 25.34
CA ALA A 428 -12.94 -6.31 24.35
C ALA A 428 -11.67 -6.96 23.75
N GLU A 429 -10.77 -7.47 24.60
CA GLU A 429 -9.53 -8.14 24.16
C GLU A 429 -9.83 -9.37 23.31
N ARG A 430 -10.79 -10.18 23.71
CA ARG A 430 -11.22 -11.35 22.94
C ARG A 430 -11.62 -10.95 21.52
N LEU A 431 -12.42 -9.90 21.37
CA LEU A 431 -12.86 -9.43 20.07
C LEU A 431 -11.72 -8.83 19.24
N TYR A 432 -10.82 -8.04 19.81
CA TYR A 432 -9.68 -7.52 19.07
C TYR A 432 -8.76 -8.64 18.54
N ARG A 433 -8.57 -9.72 19.33
CA ARG A 433 -7.83 -10.91 18.88
C ARG A 433 -8.57 -11.69 17.81
N GLU A 434 -9.90 -11.82 17.94
CA GLU A 434 -10.76 -12.46 16.93
C GLU A 434 -10.69 -11.72 15.60
N VAL A 435 -10.77 -10.37 15.62
CA VAL A 435 -10.60 -9.53 14.42
C VAL A 435 -9.25 -9.76 13.78
N LEU A 436 -8.18 -9.74 14.56
CA LEU A 436 -6.82 -9.97 14.04
C LEU A 436 -6.70 -11.34 13.40
N LEU A 437 -7.22 -12.38 14.05
CA LEU A 437 -7.22 -13.75 13.49
C LEU A 437 -8.04 -13.81 12.20
N LEU A 438 -9.23 -13.21 12.18
CA LEU A 438 -10.12 -13.18 11.00
C LEU A 438 -9.41 -12.58 9.78
N VAL A 439 -8.83 -11.37 9.95
CA VAL A 439 -8.19 -10.68 8.82
C VAL A 439 -6.85 -11.33 8.44
N ALA A 440 -6.05 -11.79 9.41
CA ALA A 440 -4.77 -12.44 9.14
C ALA A 440 -4.93 -13.79 8.40
N THR A 441 -6.01 -14.51 8.67
CA THR A 441 -6.29 -15.78 8.00
C THR A 441 -6.78 -15.59 6.56
N GLN A 442 -7.59 -14.56 6.33
CA GLN A 442 -8.23 -14.35 5.03
C GLN A 442 -7.44 -13.40 4.13
N TYR A 443 -6.70 -12.45 4.70
CA TYR A 443 -6.02 -11.35 3.99
C TYR A 443 -4.68 -11.00 4.64
N PRO A 444 -3.69 -11.92 4.66
CA PRO A 444 -2.49 -11.81 5.50
C PRO A 444 -1.66 -10.53 5.29
N ASP A 445 -1.63 -9.97 4.09
CA ASP A 445 -0.80 -8.81 3.73
C ASP A 445 -1.64 -7.56 3.45
N SER A 446 -2.73 -7.37 4.18
CA SER A 446 -3.65 -6.26 3.94
C SER A 446 -3.54 -5.14 4.98
N ALA A 447 -3.93 -3.91 4.58
CA ALA A 447 -4.09 -2.79 5.49
C ALA A 447 -5.06 -3.09 6.65
N SER A 448 -5.98 -4.05 6.46
CA SER A 448 -6.89 -4.50 7.51
C SER A 448 -6.16 -5.24 8.64
N VAL A 449 -5.13 -6.03 8.32
CA VAL A 449 -4.27 -6.68 9.33
C VAL A 449 -3.49 -5.63 10.14
N ASN A 450 -2.93 -4.64 9.46
CA ASN A 450 -2.20 -3.55 10.12
C ASN A 450 -3.12 -2.76 11.04
N SER A 451 -4.34 -2.46 10.61
CA SER A 451 -5.35 -1.79 11.43
C SER A 451 -5.76 -2.62 12.65
N ALA A 452 -5.96 -3.93 12.48
CA ALA A 452 -6.30 -4.83 13.59
C ALA A 452 -5.16 -4.94 14.62
N LYS A 453 -3.90 -5.05 14.16
CA LYS A 453 -2.71 -5.03 15.03
C LYS A 453 -2.62 -3.72 15.82
N ALA A 454 -2.79 -2.57 15.15
CA ALA A 454 -2.72 -1.26 15.80
C ALA A 454 -3.85 -1.08 16.84
N ARG A 455 -5.07 -1.56 16.56
CA ARG A 455 -6.18 -1.52 17.52
C ARG A 455 -5.90 -2.35 18.76
N LEU A 456 -5.39 -3.58 18.60
CA LEU A 456 -5.00 -4.43 19.72
C LEU A 456 -3.87 -3.79 20.54
N ALA A 457 -2.82 -3.29 19.89
CA ALA A 457 -1.72 -2.60 20.55
C ALA A 457 -2.20 -1.38 21.35
N GLY A 458 -3.04 -0.54 20.75
CA GLY A 458 -3.64 0.62 21.43
C GLY A 458 -4.52 0.23 22.62
N PHE A 459 -5.29 -0.86 22.50
CA PHE A 459 -6.04 -1.41 23.61
C PHE A 459 -5.12 -1.83 24.76
N LEU A 460 -4.03 -2.58 24.48
CA LEU A 460 -3.07 -3.00 25.50
C LEU A 460 -2.46 -1.80 26.24
N VAL A 461 -2.11 -0.73 25.52
CA VAL A 461 -1.62 0.53 26.12
C VAL A 461 -2.66 1.14 27.06
N ARG A 462 -3.92 1.25 26.64
CA ARG A 462 -4.99 1.80 27.47
C ARG A 462 -5.29 0.96 28.73
N GLN A 463 -5.03 -0.35 28.67
CA GLN A 463 -5.14 -1.26 29.81
C GLN A 463 -3.88 -1.27 30.71
N GLY A 464 -2.94 -0.35 30.52
CA GLY A 464 -1.70 -0.27 31.31
C GLY A 464 -0.66 -1.33 30.96
N ARG A 465 -0.89 -2.17 29.96
CA ARG A 465 0.06 -3.19 29.47
C ARG A 465 1.04 -2.56 28.47
N ILE A 466 1.78 -1.55 28.94
CA ILE A 466 2.57 -0.64 28.11
C ILE A 466 3.62 -1.39 27.28
N ASP A 467 4.39 -2.28 27.90
CA ASP A 467 5.47 -3.01 27.21
C ASP A 467 4.93 -3.91 26.08
N ALA A 468 3.82 -4.60 26.33
CA ALA A 468 3.19 -5.45 25.34
C ALA A 468 2.64 -4.61 24.16
N GLY A 469 1.93 -3.53 24.47
CA GLY A 469 1.40 -2.63 23.45
C GLY A 469 2.50 -1.95 22.62
N ARG A 470 3.59 -1.52 23.26
CA ARG A 470 4.76 -0.98 22.56
C ARG A 470 5.43 -2.02 21.66
N ALA A 471 5.59 -3.26 22.12
CA ALA A 471 6.17 -4.34 21.34
C ALA A 471 5.34 -4.64 20.09
N ASP A 472 3.99 -4.66 20.22
CA ASP A 472 3.07 -4.87 19.12
C ASP A 472 3.13 -3.71 18.11
N TYR A 473 3.17 -2.45 18.57
CA TYR A 473 3.34 -1.30 17.68
C TYR A 473 4.70 -1.32 16.97
N LYS A 474 5.78 -1.64 17.67
CA LYS A 474 7.11 -1.77 17.08
C LYS A 474 7.13 -2.87 16.01
N SER A 475 6.52 -4.02 16.30
CA SER A 475 6.37 -5.11 15.34
C SER A 475 5.59 -4.68 14.09
N LEU A 476 4.49 -3.93 14.28
CA LEU A 476 3.72 -3.37 13.18
C LEU A 476 4.57 -2.44 12.32
N VAL A 477 5.20 -1.42 12.93
CA VAL A 477 6.03 -0.43 12.24
C VAL A 477 7.17 -1.10 11.48
N THR A 478 7.86 -2.08 12.12
CA THR A 478 8.95 -2.82 11.49
C THR A 478 8.45 -3.71 10.32
N GLY A 479 7.29 -4.32 10.47
CA GLY A 479 6.70 -5.20 9.45
C GLY A 479 6.28 -4.47 8.17
N VAL A 480 5.97 -3.18 8.26
CA VAL A 480 5.57 -2.36 7.10
C VAL A 480 6.69 -1.50 6.52
N ILE A 481 7.92 -1.68 7.03
CA ILE A 481 9.11 -1.03 6.44
C ILE A 481 9.25 -1.49 4.98
N GLY A 482 9.29 -0.52 4.07
CA GLY A 482 9.34 -0.79 2.63
C GLY A 482 7.99 -0.87 1.93
N GLU A 483 6.89 -0.87 2.67
CA GLU A 483 5.56 -0.68 2.11
C GLU A 483 5.23 0.82 2.12
N ARG A 484 5.20 1.41 0.93
CA ARG A 484 4.75 2.79 0.79
C ARG A 484 3.29 2.88 1.24
N ASP A 485 2.96 3.90 2.02
CA ASP A 485 1.59 4.20 2.44
C ASP A 485 0.92 3.18 3.38
N ALA A 486 1.66 2.22 3.92
CA ALA A 486 1.11 1.18 4.79
C ALA A 486 0.38 1.71 6.04
N LEU A 487 0.77 2.88 6.54
CA LEU A 487 0.17 3.54 7.70
C LEU A 487 -0.70 4.76 7.33
N VAL A 488 -0.88 5.04 6.05
CA VAL A 488 -1.78 6.10 5.60
C VAL A 488 -3.23 5.74 5.97
N GLY A 489 -3.96 6.69 6.53
CA GLY A 489 -5.31 6.46 7.07
C GLY A 489 -5.35 5.79 8.43
N MET A 490 -4.19 5.47 9.04
CA MET A 490 -4.10 4.89 10.37
C MET A 490 -3.66 5.88 11.46
N ALA A 491 -3.67 7.18 11.17
CA ALA A 491 -3.17 8.23 12.07
C ALA A 491 -3.71 8.08 13.50
N ASN A 492 -5.02 7.91 13.66
CA ASN A 492 -5.66 7.76 14.97
C ASN A 492 -5.29 6.44 15.68
N LEU A 493 -4.94 5.40 14.92
CA LEU A 493 -4.56 4.10 15.47
C LEU A 493 -3.10 4.05 15.90
N ILE A 494 -2.23 4.80 15.22
CA ILE A 494 -0.79 4.86 15.51
C ILE A 494 -0.44 5.97 16.52
N GLN A 495 -1.32 6.95 16.72
CA GLN A 495 -1.10 8.06 17.65
C GLN A 495 -0.70 7.63 19.06
N PRO A 496 -1.31 6.60 19.69
CA PRO A 496 -0.89 6.15 21.02
C PRO A 496 0.57 5.67 21.08
N TYR A 497 1.10 5.15 19.97
CA TYR A 497 2.52 4.79 19.90
C TYR A 497 3.43 6.02 19.95
N PHE A 498 3.08 7.08 19.22
CA PHE A 498 3.81 8.34 19.29
C PHE A 498 3.74 8.95 20.68
N ASP A 499 2.57 8.92 21.33
CA ASP A 499 2.41 9.39 22.72
C ASP A 499 3.34 8.64 23.68
N LEU A 500 3.44 7.31 23.54
CA LEU A 500 4.36 6.50 24.33
C LEU A 500 5.83 6.88 24.12
N LEU A 501 6.22 7.03 22.85
CA LEU A 501 7.60 7.32 22.49
C LEU A 501 8.06 8.70 23.01
N VAL A 502 7.17 9.70 22.98
CA VAL A 502 7.51 11.07 23.43
C VAL A 502 7.25 11.32 24.92
N ALA A 503 6.63 10.39 25.63
CA ALA A 503 6.25 10.57 27.04
C ALA A 503 7.43 11.00 27.93
N ASN A 504 8.64 10.48 27.66
CA ASN A 504 9.89 10.81 28.35
C ASN A 504 10.86 11.62 27.46
N GLY A 505 10.35 12.33 26.44
CA GLY A 505 11.14 13.19 25.55
C GLY A 505 11.93 12.44 24.47
N ALA A 506 11.73 11.12 24.31
CA ALA A 506 12.42 10.26 23.32
C ALA A 506 13.93 10.57 23.21
N THR A 507 14.61 10.68 24.33
CA THR A 507 16.05 11.01 24.38
C THR A 507 16.95 9.79 24.27
N SER A 508 16.42 8.58 24.53
CA SER A 508 17.18 7.34 24.33
C SER A 508 17.36 7.04 22.85
N GLU A 509 18.46 6.40 22.47
CA GLU A 509 18.73 5.96 21.10
C GLU A 509 17.59 5.08 20.55
N ALA A 510 17.05 4.21 21.40
CA ALA A 510 15.97 3.31 21.03
C ALA A 510 14.67 4.07 20.73
N ASP A 511 14.25 4.96 21.66
CA ASP A 511 13.01 5.72 21.50
C ASP A 511 13.08 6.70 20.32
N LEU A 512 14.23 7.38 20.18
CA LEU A 512 14.46 8.31 19.09
C LEU A 512 14.48 7.59 17.73
N GLY A 513 15.12 6.42 17.67
CA GLY A 513 15.16 5.59 16.46
C GLY A 513 13.78 5.07 16.07
N GLU A 514 13.00 4.59 17.04
CA GLU A 514 11.63 4.13 16.83
C GLU A 514 10.72 5.29 16.37
N LEU A 515 10.84 6.46 17.01
CA LEU A 515 10.06 7.64 16.67
C LEU A 515 10.42 8.17 15.28
N LEU A 516 11.72 8.24 14.94
CA LEU A 516 12.17 8.63 13.61
C LEU A 516 11.62 7.67 12.55
N MET A 517 11.69 6.37 12.78
CA MET A 517 11.18 5.34 11.87
C MET A 517 9.66 5.47 11.69
N ALA A 518 8.89 5.48 12.76
CA ALA A 518 7.45 5.62 12.72
C ALA A 518 7.03 6.92 12.01
N SER A 519 7.76 8.02 12.26
CA SER A 519 7.51 9.31 11.63
C SER A 519 7.64 9.30 10.11
N GLN A 520 8.48 8.42 9.56
CA GLN A 520 8.72 8.33 8.12
C GLN A 520 7.65 7.51 7.40
N LEU A 521 6.97 6.62 8.11
CA LEU A 521 5.89 5.78 7.57
C LEU A 521 4.54 6.51 7.54
N VAL A 522 4.40 7.62 8.28
CA VAL A 522 3.23 8.48 8.23
C VAL A 522 3.46 9.53 7.15
N GLN A 523 2.83 9.35 6.00
CA GLN A 523 2.94 10.31 4.89
C GLN A 523 2.03 11.51 5.10
N ARG A 524 2.49 12.68 4.62
CA ARG A 524 1.67 13.88 4.57
C ARG A 524 0.70 13.80 3.38
N PRO A 525 -0.55 14.24 3.54
CA PRO A 525 -1.37 14.64 2.40
C PRO A 525 -0.61 15.69 1.60
N GLY A 526 -0.38 15.48 0.32
CA GLY A 526 0.37 16.44 -0.52
C GLY A 526 1.73 15.95 -1.03
N ALA A 527 2.25 14.81 -0.57
CA ALA A 527 3.43 14.19 -1.19
C ALA A 527 3.17 13.88 -2.69
N ALA A 528 1.94 13.51 -3.03
CA ALA A 528 1.50 13.33 -4.42
C ALA A 528 1.55 14.65 -5.22
N ASP A 529 1.18 15.77 -4.59
CA ASP A 529 1.23 17.12 -5.23
C ASP A 529 2.68 17.55 -5.46
N THR A 530 3.57 17.28 -4.52
CA THR A 530 5.00 17.60 -4.66
C THR A 530 5.64 16.79 -5.79
N LEU A 531 5.33 15.49 -5.89
CA LEU A 531 5.77 14.65 -7.00
C LEU A 531 5.18 15.12 -8.34
N SER A 532 3.93 15.58 -8.35
CA SER A 532 3.28 16.20 -9.50
C SER A 532 3.95 17.49 -9.95
N GLN A 533 4.33 18.34 -9.01
CA GLN A 533 5.07 19.57 -9.30
C GLN A 533 6.47 19.30 -9.83
N LEU A 534 7.19 18.37 -9.20
CA LEU A 534 8.53 17.96 -9.67
C LEU A 534 8.48 17.42 -11.10
N SER A 535 7.50 16.59 -11.39
CA SER A 535 7.32 16.03 -12.73
C SER A 535 7.00 17.12 -13.78
N ARG A 536 6.16 18.08 -13.43
CA ARG A 536 5.89 19.25 -14.32
C ARG A 536 7.13 20.09 -14.54
N GLN A 537 7.98 20.28 -13.52
CA GLN A 537 9.24 20.99 -13.65
C GLN A 537 10.22 20.24 -14.56
N LEU A 538 10.32 18.91 -14.42
CA LEU A 538 11.15 18.09 -15.29
C LEU A 538 10.63 18.08 -16.74
N GLU A 539 9.32 18.09 -16.92
CA GLU A 539 8.68 18.16 -18.25
C GLU A 539 8.86 19.53 -18.92
N ALA A 540 8.88 20.60 -18.15
CA ALA A 540 9.04 21.97 -18.63
C ALA A 540 10.50 22.34 -18.97
N GLY A 541 11.48 21.51 -18.64
CA GLY A 541 12.89 21.71 -18.97
C GLY A 541 13.12 21.79 -20.48
N ASN A 542 14.17 22.55 -20.87
CA ASN A 542 14.55 22.77 -22.29
C ASN A 542 15.80 21.98 -22.72
N ASP A 543 16.33 21.11 -21.86
CA ASP A 543 17.48 20.28 -22.15
C ASP A 543 17.11 18.97 -22.89
N ASP A 544 18.12 18.28 -23.42
CA ASP A 544 17.94 17.00 -24.12
C ASP A 544 17.28 15.96 -23.23
N ALA A 545 17.56 15.99 -21.94
CA ALA A 545 16.98 15.07 -20.98
C ALA A 545 15.48 15.32 -20.80
N ALA A 546 15.03 16.58 -20.75
CA ALA A 546 13.62 16.92 -20.72
C ALA A 546 12.88 16.51 -22.01
N ALA A 547 13.56 16.62 -23.17
CA ALA A 547 13.03 16.14 -24.43
C ALA A 547 12.83 14.62 -24.44
N LEU A 548 13.81 13.85 -23.96
CA LEU A 548 13.71 12.40 -23.79
C LEU A 548 12.60 12.02 -22.80
N PHE A 549 12.47 12.77 -21.72
CA PHE A 549 11.43 12.56 -20.70
C PHE A 549 10.03 12.78 -21.28
N ARG A 550 9.79 13.88 -21.99
CA ARG A 550 8.51 14.12 -22.70
C ARG A 550 8.19 13.01 -23.71
N ARG A 551 9.20 12.52 -24.44
CA ARG A 551 9.05 11.41 -25.37
C ARG A 551 8.69 10.11 -24.64
N SER A 552 9.29 9.85 -23.49
CA SER A 552 8.99 8.69 -22.64
C SER A 552 7.52 8.73 -22.17
N LEU A 553 7.03 9.90 -21.76
CA LEU A 553 5.62 10.12 -21.41
C LEU A 553 4.67 9.82 -22.59
N ALA A 554 5.02 10.27 -23.79
CA ALA A 554 4.22 10.05 -24.98
C ALA A 554 4.16 8.56 -25.33
N VAL A 555 5.30 7.87 -25.33
CA VAL A 555 5.36 6.42 -25.60
C VAL A 555 4.57 5.62 -24.57
N GLY A 556 4.64 5.97 -23.28
CA GLY A 556 3.83 5.33 -22.24
C GLY A 556 2.33 5.46 -22.49
N ARG A 557 1.87 6.64 -22.92
CA ARG A 557 0.47 6.87 -23.33
C ARG A 557 0.06 6.05 -24.55
N ASP A 558 0.96 5.90 -25.50
CA ASP A 558 0.70 5.15 -26.73
C ASP A 558 0.60 3.63 -26.45
N ILE A 559 1.46 3.10 -25.56
CA ILE A 559 1.39 1.71 -25.10
C ILE A 559 0.02 1.44 -24.44
N GLU A 560 -0.41 2.31 -23.53
CA GLU A 560 -1.70 2.13 -22.87
C GLU A 560 -2.88 2.22 -23.85
N ARG A 561 -2.81 3.12 -24.84
CA ARG A 561 -3.82 3.18 -25.91
C ARG A 561 -3.88 1.89 -26.75
N ALA A 562 -2.73 1.34 -27.12
CA ALA A 562 -2.66 0.10 -27.86
C ALA A 562 -3.27 -1.08 -27.07
N ARG A 563 -2.99 -1.17 -25.78
CA ARG A 563 -3.56 -2.20 -24.88
C ARG A 563 -5.09 -2.11 -24.79
N VAL A 564 -5.62 -0.91 -24.67
CA VAL A 564 -7.08 -0.69 -24.63
C VAL A 564 -7.72 -1.08 -25.95
N GLN A 565 -7.12 -0.71 -27.06
CA GLN A 565 -7.63 -1.09 -28.39
C GLN A 565 -7.62 -2.62 -28.58
N GLN A 566 -6.58 -3.32 -28.12
CA GLN A 566 -6.53 -4.79 -28.12
C GLN A 566 -7.65 -5.39 -27.25
N ALA A 567 -7.87 -4.87 -26.06
CA ALA A 567 -8.94 -5.35 -25.19
C ALA A 567 -10.34 -5.15 -25.81
N ARG A 568 -10.55 -4.03 -26.52
CA ARG A 568 -11.79 -3.77 -27.27
C ARG A 568 -11.98 -4.73 -28.43
N LEU A 569 -10.91 -5.01 -29.19
CA LEU A 569 -10.97 -5.97 -30.30
C LEU A 569 -11.26 -7.39 -29.84
N ALA A 570 -10.77 -7.79 -28.67
CA ALA A 570 -11.02 -9.11 -28.10
C ALA A 570 -12.51 -9.36 -27.77
N THR A 571 -13.29 -8.28 -27.59
CA THR A 571 -14.73 -8.33 -27.30
C THR A 571 -15.60 -7.84 -28.44
N ALA A 572 -15.00 -7.46 -29.59
CA ALA A 572 -15.73 -6.92 -30.74
C ALA A 572 -16.45 -8.04 -31.52
N GLU A 573 -17.69 -7.76 -31.90
CA GLU A 573 -18.45 -8.60 -32.83
C GLU A 573 -18.13 -8.22 -34.28
N GLY A 574 -17.92 -9.20 -35.17
CA GLY A 574 -17.64 -8.95 -36.58
C GLY A 574 -16.92 -10.11 -37.28
N ASP A 575 -16.38 -9.83 -38.47
CA ASP A 575 -15.61 -10.80 -39.23
C ASP A 575 -14.34 -11.20 -38.46
N LYS A 576 -14.25 -12.48 -38.06
CA LYS A 576 -13.17 -13.03 -37.26
C LYS A 576 -11.80 -12.87 -37.94
N THR A 577 -11.74 -12.94 -39.27
CA THR A 577 -10.49 -12.82 -40.03
C THR A 577 -9.97 -11.38 -39.99
N LEU A 578 -10.88 -10.42 -40.17
CA LEU A 578 -10.55 -8.99 -40.10
C LEU A 578 -10.14 -8.58 -38.68
N LEU A 579 -10.87 -9.05 -37.68
CA LEU A 579 -10.55 -8.77 -36.26
C LEU A 579 -9.19 -9.39 -35.85
N ALA A 580 -8.87 -10.59 -36.32
CA ALA A 580 -7.59 -11.22 -36.08
C ALA A 580 -6.42 -10.44 -36.73
N ALA A 581 -6.60 -9.96 -37.96
CA ALA A 581 -5.60 -9.13 -38.62
C ALA A 581 -5.37 -7.80 -37.89
N GLN A 582 -6.44 -7.13 -37.48
CA GLN A 582 -6.34 -5.88 -36.67
C GLN A 582 -5.66 -6.12 -35.31
N ALA A 583 -5.96 -7.23 -34.64
CA ALA A 583 -5.32 -7.60 -33.39
C ALA A 583 -3.82 -7.86 -33.57
N ALA A 584 -3.42 -8.51 -34.68
CA ALA A 584 -2.01 -8.75 -35.01
C ALA A 584 -1.25 -7.43 -35.27
N ASP A 585 -1.86 -6.50 -36.02
CA ASP A 585 -1.27 -5.19 -36.28
C ASP A 585 -1.09 -4.37 -35.01
N LEU A 586 -2.07 -4.37 -34.13
CA LEU A 586 -1.98 -3.70 -32.81
C LEU A 586 -0.94 -4.34 -31.90
N ALA A 587 -0.81 -5.67 -31.90
CA ALA A 587 0.23 -6.36 -31.15
C ALA A 587 1.64 -5.99 -31.67
N ALA A 588 1.82 -5.91 -32.98
CA ALA A 588 3.06 -5.46 -33.59
C ALA A 588 3.37 -3.97 -33.26
N GLN A 589 2.35 -3.11 -33.23
CA GLN A 589 2.50 -1.72 -32.82
C GLN A 589 2.89 -1.61 -31.36
N GLN A 590 2.22 -2.34 -30.47
CA GLN A 590 2.55 -2.37 -29.04
C GLN A 590 3.98 -2.82 -28.83
N ALA A 591 4.44 -3.90 -29.48
CA ALA A 591 5.81 -4.39 -29.37
C ALA A 591 6.85 -3.33 -29.74
N ARG A 592 6.62 -2.56 -30.82
CA ARG A 592 7.51 -1.45 -31.23
C ARG A 592 7.54 -0.32 -30.20
N LEU A 593 6.40 0.02 -29.61
CA LEU A 593 6.31 1.05 -28.58
C LEU A 593 7.03 0.63 -27.27
N GLU A 594 6.88 -0.63 -26.88
CA GLU A 594 7.58 -1.19 -25.72
C GLU A 594 9.09 -1.24 -25.93
N GLU A 595 9.57 -1.54 -27.12
CA GLU A 595 10.99 -1.45 -27.46
C GLU A 595 11.49 0.00 -27.40
N ALA A 596 10.74 0.95 -27.96
CA ALA A 596 11.07 2.38 -27.85
C ALA A 596 11.13 2.85 -26.39
N GLN A 597 10.25 2.33 -25.53
CA GLN A 597 10.29 2.61 -24.08
C GLN A 597 11.61 2.14 -23.45
N LEU A 598 12.06 0.91 -23.75
CA LEU A 598 13.33 0.38 -23.23
C LEU A 598 14.52 1.23 -23.67
N GLN A 599 14.53 1.69 -24.91
CA GLN A 599 15.58 2.59 -25.41
C GLN A 599 15.61 3.93 -24.66
N LEU A 600 14.43 4.52 -24.43
CA LEU A 600 14.30 5.77 -23.67
C LEU A 600 14.73 5.60 -22.22
N VAL A 601 14.41 4.47 -21.57
CA VAL A 601 14.89 4.14 -20.22
C VAL A 601 16.41 4.11 -20.20
N SER A 602 17.02 3.44 -21.17
CA SER A 602 18.47 3.34 -21.28
C SER A 602 19.11 4.71 -21.46
N GLN A 603 18.56 5.58 -22.31
CA GLN A 603 19.06 6.93 -22.55
C GLN A 603 18.90 7.84 -21.33
N LEU A 604 17.73 7.82 -20.68
CA LEU A 604 17.45 8.61 -19.48
C LEU A 604 18.31 8.20 -18.28
N SER A 605 18.78 6.96 -18.24
CA SER A 605 19.66 6.48 -17.16
C SER A 605 21.00 7.22 -17.09
N ALA A 606 21.43 7.86 -18.18
CA ALA A 606 22.63 8.69 -18.22
C ALA A 606 22.48 10.02 -17.46
N PHE A 607 21.24 10.44 -17.17
CA PHE A 607 20.96 11.73 -16.54
C PHE A 607 20.59 11.54 -15.06
N PRO A 608 21.44 11.94 -14.10
CA PRO A 608 21.23 11.73 -12.67
C PRO A 608 19.92 12.32 -12.14
N GLN A 609 19.48 13.46 -12.67
CA GLN A 609 18.25 14.15 -12.24
C GLN A 609 16.97 13.34 -12.52
N TYR A 610 17.01 12.38 -13.43
CA TYR A 610 15.89 11.49 -13.78
C TYR A 610 15.96 10.14 -13.05
N ARG A 611 16.98 9.92 -12.21
CA ARG A 611 17.02 8.75 -11.35
C ARG A 611 16.22 9.00 -10.09
N ALA A 612 15.18 8.22 -9.87
CA ALA A 612 14.46 8.24 -8.61
C ALA A 612 15.16 7.32 -7.61
N ILE A 613 15.81 7.91 -6.62
CA ILE A 613 16.25 7.20 -5.43
C ILE A 613 15.14 7.40 -4.40
N SER A 614 14.30 6.40 -4.18
CA SER A 614 13.35 6.47 -3.09
C SER A 614 13.72 5.45 -2.03
N ARG A 615 14.18 5.94 -0.89
CA ARG A 615 14.24 5.13 0.33
C ARG A 615 12.91 5.25 1.05
N SER A 616 12.34 4.15 1.48
CA SER A 616 11.12 4.17 2.28
C SER A 616 11.39 4.70 3.70
N TYR A 617 12.62 4.57 4.16
CA TYR A 617 13.04 5.08 5.47
C TYR A 617 14.56 5.25 5.56
N VAL A 618 14.99 6.10 6.51
CA VAL A 618 16.39 6.30 6.89
C VAL A 618 16.51 5.95 8.36
N THR A 619 17.47 5.11 8.72
CA THR A 619 17.72 4.76 10.12
C THR A 619 18.40 5.92 10.88
N LEU A 620 18.29 5.94 12.20
CA LEU A 620 18.92 6.98 13.01
C LEU A 620 20.45 7.07 12.82
N PRO A 621 21.22 5.96 12.76
CA PRO A 621 22.64 6.02 12.43
C PRO A 621 22.95 6.56 11.04
N GLU A 622 22.18 6.18 10.03
CA GLU A 622 22.36 6.70 8.66
C GLU A 622 22.08 8.19 8.56
N LEU A 623 21.00 8.68 9.24
CA LEU A 623 20.71 10.10 9.26
C LEU A 623 21.83 10.89 9.93
N ARG A 624 22.35 10.42 11.08
CA ARG A 624 23.47 11.08 11.78
C ARG A 624 24.74 11.12 10.96
N ALA A 625 25.01 10.07 10.21
CA ALA A 625 26.19 10.02 9.33
C ALA A 625 26.14 11.05 8.18
N THR A 626 24.96 11.57 7.86
CA THR A 626 24.79 12.61 6.82
C THR A 626 24.80 14.03 7.37
N LEU A 627 24.68 14.22 8.69
CA LEU A 627 24.64 15.54 9.34
C LEU A 627 26.06 16.04 9.63
N GLY A 628 26.36 17.26 9.20
CA GLY A 628 27.60 17.96 9.51
C GLY A 628 27.61 18.52 10.95
N ALA A 629 28.79 18.96 11.38
CA ALA A 629 28.93 19.63 12.67
C ALA A 629 28.05 20.90 12.72
N GLY A 630 27.19 21.00 13.74
CA GLY A 630 26.25 22.11 13.90
C GLY A 630 24.95 21.98 13.10
N GLU A 631 24.79 20.92 12.31
CA GLU A 631 23.53 20.65 11.62
C GLU A 631 22.57 19.82 12.47
N GLY A 632 21.27 20.01 12.23
CA GLY A 632 20.22 19.25 12.87
C GLY A 632 19.06 18.99 11.91
N TYR A 633 18.50 17.78 11.99
CA TYR A 633 17.31 17.40 11.25
C TYR A 633 16.08 17.54 12.14
N LEU A 634 15.17 18.44 11.79
CA LEU A 634 13.89 18.63 12.47
C LEU A 634 12.76 18.13 11.57
N LYS A 635 11.97 17.21 12.09
CA LYS A 635 10.75 16.74 11.42
C LYS A 635 9.53 16.98 12.30
N LEU A 636 8.48 17.54 11.71
CA LEU A 636 7.16 17.65 12.33
C LEU A 636 6.22 16.63 11.71
N VAL A 637 5.49 15.91 12.55
CA VAL A 637 4.50 14.90 12.14
C VAL A 637 3.17 15.20 12.81
N THR A 638 2.14 15.39 12.02
CA THR A 638 0.79 15.65 12.53
C THR A 638 -0.06 14.39 12.42
N LEU A 639 -0.64 13.97 13.52
CA LEU A 639 -1.56 12.84 13.65
C LEU A 639 -2.85 13.34 14.31
N GLY A 640 -3.92 13.44 13.54
CA GLY A 640 -5.15 14.07 14.00
C GLY A 640 -4.89 15.51 14.44
N GLU A 641 -5.23 15.82 15.69
CA GLU A 641 -5.05 17.15 16.26
C GLU A 641 -3.67 17.37 16.93
N ARG A 642 -2.83 16.34 16.97
CA ARG A 642 -1.53 16.38 17.66
C ARG A 642 -0.38 16.49 16.69
N THR A 643 0.58 17.34 17.01
CA THR A 643 1.81 17.46 16.25
C THR A 643 2.99 17.04 17.11
N TYR A 644 3.79 16.15 16.57
CA TYR A 644 5.01 15.63 17.20
C TYR A 644 6.23 16.19 16.47
N ALA A 645 7.27 16.49 17.23
CA ALA A 645 8.55 16.92 16.70
C ALA A 645 9.62 15.86 16.96
N VAL A 646 10.48 15.65 15.98
CA VAL A 646 11.66 14.79 16.05
C VAL A 646 12.86 15.63 15.66
N LEU A 647 13.77 15.88 16.58
CA LEU A 647 15.04 16.56 16.35
C LEU A 647 16.17 15.55 16.46
N VAL A 648 17.00 15.45 15.43
CA VAL A 648 18.21 14.62 15.41
C VAL A 648 19.41 15.51 15.13
N THR A 649 20.46 15.35 15.94
CA THR A 649 21.76 15.97 15.74
C THR A 649 22.85 14.89 15.63
N PRO A 650 24.07 15.18 15.18
CA PRO A 650 25.15 14.18 15.12
C PRO A 650 25.41 13.47 16.45
N SER A 651 25.27 14.17 17.58
CA SER A 651 25.59 13.67 18.91
C SER A 651 24.40 13.28 19.79
N GLY A 652 23.16 13.50 19.33
CA GLY A 652 21.98 13.21 20.14
C GLY A 652 20.68 13.51 19.40
N GLY A 653 19.63 13.76 20.16
CA GLY A 653 18.32 14.13 19.64
C GLY A 653 17.24 14.00 20.70
N ARG A 654 16.03 14.39 20.33
CA ARG A 654 14.85 14.26 21.18
C ARG A 654 13.56 14.28 20.36
N GLY A 655 12.52 13.71 20.94
CA GLY A 655 11.16 13.81 20.42
C GLY A 655 10.21 14.38 21.46
N TRP A 656 9.24 15.18 21.04
CA TRP A 656 8.26 15.78 21.95
C TRP A 656 6.93 16.08 21.26
N LEU A 657 5.89 16.19 22.05
CA LEU A 657 4.60 16.69 21.60
C LEU A 657 4.68 18.23 21.50
N VAL A 658 4.34 18.77 20.34
CA VAL A 658 4.26 20.21 20.13
C VAL A 658 2.96 20.74 20.76
N GLY A 659 3.05 21.81 21.55
CA GLY A 659 1.91 22.36 22.27
C GLY A 659 0.89 23.12 21.39
N LYS A 660 0.98 22.97 20.07
CA LYS A 660 0.13 23.60 19.05
C LYS A 660 -0.54 22.54 18.19
N GLY A 661 -1.82 22.70 17.94
CA GLY A 661 -2.58 21.84 17.04
C GLY A 661 -2.25 22.04 15.57
N ALA A 662 -2.73 21.14 14.71
CA ALA A 662 -2.48 21.17 13.27
C ALA A 662 -2.98 22.47 12.62
N ALA A 663 -4.19 22.91 12.95
CA ALA A 663 -4.78 24.14 12.42
C ALA A 663 -3.98 25.38 12.85
N GLU A 664 -3.64 25.48 14.13
CA GLU A 664 -2.87 26.60 14.68
C GLU A 664 -1.46 26.70 14.05
N LEU A 665 -0.81 25.56 13.79
CA LEU A 665 0.46 25.52 13.06
C LEU A 665 0.31 25.94 11.60
N ALA A 666 -0.77 25.56 10.94
CA ALA A 666 -1.06 25.96 9.57
C ALA A 666 -1.26 27.48 9.47
N ASP A 667 -2.01 28.07 10.41
CA ASP A 667 -2.21 29.51 10.50
C ASP A 667 -0.88 30.26 10.73
N MET A 668 -0.04 29.75 11.61
CA MET A 668 1.30 30.31 11.87
C MET A 668 2.20 30.26 10.63
N VAL A 669 2.17 29.15 9.88
CA VAL A 669 2.93 28.99 8.62
C VAL A 669 2.40 29.97 7.57
N THR A 670 1.10 30.15 7.49
CA THR A 670 0.47 31.10 6.56
C THR A 670 0.90 32.54 6.90
N ALA A 671 0.79 32.96 8.16
CA ALA A 671 1.22 34.26 8.62
C ALA A 671 2.73 34.49 8.37
N LEU A 672 3.58 33.47 8.59
CA LEU A 672 4.99 33.55 8.27
C LEU A 672 5.26 33.76 6.78
N ARG A 673 4.58 32.99 5.92
CA ARG A 673 4.70 33.14 4.46
C ARG A 673 4.27 34.52 3.97
N GLU A 674 3.18 35.04 4.51
CA GLU A 674 2.71 36.38 4.21
C GLU A 674 3.73 37.44 4.62
N SER A 675 4.32 37.33 5.81
CA SER A 675 5.36 38.25 6.29
C SER A 675 6.60 38.25 5.41
N ILE A 676 7.03 37.09 4.93
CA ILE A 676 8.18 36.94 4.02
C ILE A 676 7.83 37.53 2.65
N SER A 677 6.63 37.28 2.12
CA SER A 677 6.21 37.79 0.82
C SER A 677 6.18 39.34 0.81
N VAL A 678 5.74 39.96 1.89
CA VAL A 678 5.77 41.44 2.04
C VAL A 678 7.21 41.96 2.06
N THR A 679 8.14 41.25 2.69
CA THR A 679 9.54 41.68 2.78
C THR A 679 10.27 41.56 1.43
N VAL A 680 9.99 40.51 0.65
CA VAL A 680 10.60 40.31 -0.68
C VAL A 680 10.11 41.34 -1.71
N ASN A 681 8.90 41.84 -1.59
CA ASN A 681 8.36 42.84 -2.50
C ASN A 681 8.75 44.28 -2.12
N GLY A 682 9.62 44.50 -1.14
CA GLY A 682 10.19 45.80 -0.78
C GLY A 682 9.21 46.78 -0.15
N VAL A 683 8.04 46.32 0.22
CA VAL A 683 7.04 47.13 0.97
C VAL A 683 7.23 46.77 2.46
N ARG A 684 7.79 47.72 3.20
CA ARG A 684 7.77 47.71 4.67
C ARG A 684 6.41 48.14 5.17
#